data_cfd2e5889c1ff581d22e67c636a703f3
#
_entry.id   cfd2e5889c1ff581d22e67c636a703f3
#
_cell.length_a   1.000
_cell.length_b   1.000
_cell.length_c   1.000
_cell.angle_alpha   90.00
_cell.angle_beta   90.00
_cell.angle_gamma   90.00
#
_symmetry.space_group_name_H-M   'P 1'
#
loop_
_entity.id
_entity.type
_entity.pdbx_description
1 polymer ?
#
loop_
_entity_poly.entity_id
_entity_poly.type
_entity_poly.pdbx_seq_one_letter_code
_entity_poly.pdbx_strand_id
1 'polypeptide(L)'
;MVVFSPMMANAQENNDCCESPDEFDLFLIGDPDSGQLTPFSNELEEERSMEVTSSVFGEVEIGTWMIVWGESGSYSSGTWTFTIPYEVKDSTGVSANATVVVKVGGNTYESSGQLPAVYLSESGELSIPVEVQDGQYSKNDKIEITFSVRSMIFSNPGSESGINFYWGSEEYAAAMTMSFPLVTVEIRDASVKGSLVFFPVRLSSGFGDRIWTSSSGGLLVQNVEIAESPIVNSNEDWVDVTFVWDPGESNGGSVRTDFHISLQGSLVIEANKIHDITLGQDTGDNSWYPEEEPPRTGGSGLDLEINCKYDGNSIERKTTISFDGAMSQWMRWGLDNIGNKSLGSNSWWRNLNSFSDQVSSSEKQNGRVDNSELSALETHLRGSKTDLKSFLSSGLMVDPEAVFGVDPVNFGPLEISIDLGASRAFNSDTISLRVSSTYYVSDSGSRQVLIEDFVRPGGYDFWDKVGLSFEIRTGMLSGFGGIYLDNEEIDYTHRRWILMEIITMQSPDIESDTDFRMEFGAENALLFSPLISAMISVFALCLALGIGMALTRRRTRAPSMIMIGVLGVLSLSIYWFGLPMPIVLGVVSSSILLVFPASVISPVVEDAGVQRNSNKGGMVRCPSCGKKVPVESDIRPLRIDCPACGSTLRIE
;
A
#
# COMPACT_ATOMS: atom_id res chain seq x y z
N MET A 1 49.23 -55.61 -32.19
CA MET A 1 48.69 -55.62 -30.82
C MET A 1 48.87 -54.20 -30.28
N VAL A 2 47.83 -53.38 -30.44
CA VAL A 2 47.86 -51.99 -29.99
C VAL A 2 47.08 -51.94 -28.67
N VAL A 3 47.81 -51.61 -27.61
CA VAL A 3 47.23 -51.48 -26.26
C VAL A 3 46.65 -50.07 -26.16
N PHE A 4 45.33 -49.95 -26.09
CA PHE A 4 44.66 -48.75 -25.68
C PHE A 4 44.67 -48.65 -24.15
N SER A 5 45.41 -47.67 -23.63
CA SER A 5 45.26 -47.23 -22.25
C SER A 5 43.98 -46.40 -22.13
N PRO A 6 43.12 -46.61 -21.14
CA PRO A 6 42.05 -45.70 -20.88
C PRO A 6 42.62 -44.41 -20.28
N MET A 7 42.44 -43.29 -20.94
CA MET A 7 42.53 -41.97 -20.32
C MET A 7 41.48 -41.90 -19.24
N MET A 8 41.85 -41.92 -17.98
CA MET A 8 41.01 -41.43 -16.90
C MET A 8 40.88 -39.94 -17.11
N ALA A 9 39.69 -39.49 -17.47
CA ALA A 9 39.27 -38.12 -17.31
C ALA A 9 39.25 -37.83 -15.80
N ASN A 10 40.20 -37.06 -15.32
CA ASN A 10 40.05 -36.41 -14.03
C ASN A 10 38.82 -35.53 -14.14
N ALA A 11 37.74 -35.91 -13.46
CA ALA A 11 36.70 -34.98 -13.11
C ALA A 11 37.37 -33.94 -12.20
N GLN A 12 37.61 -32.78 -12.75
CA GLN A 12 38.00 -31.60 -11.98
C GLN A 12 36.72 -31.25 -11.19
N GLU A 13 36.76 -31.44 -9.87
CA GLU A 13 35.82 -30.85 -8.96
C GLU A 13 35.98 -29.32 -9.12
N ASN A 14 35.15 -28.73 -9.93
CA ASN A 14 34.97 -27.27 -9.90
C ASN A 14 34.13 -26.97 -8.67
N ASN A 15 34.81 -26.75 -7.54
CA ASN A 15 34.28 -25.92 -6.49
C ASN A 15 34.42 -24.49 -6.99
N ASP A 16 33.58 -24.08 -7.91
CA ASP A 16 33.47 -22.68 -8.30
C ASP A 16 32.67 -21.96 -7.22
N CYS A 17 33.42 -21.51 -6.18
CA CYS A 17 32.97 -20.34 -5.42
C CYS A 17 32.96 -19.18 -6.41
N CYS A 18 31.80 -18.65 -6.73
CA CYS A 18 31.71 -17.43 -7.53
C CYS A 18 32.17 -16.26 -6.67
N GLU A 19 33.27 -15.65 -7.06
CA GLU A 19 33.70 -14.37 -6.50
C GLU A 19 32.68 -13.30 -6.94
N SER A 20 32.44 -12.34 -6.07
CA SER A 20 31.62 -11.17 -6.41
C SER A 20 32.19 -10.44 -7.62
N PRO A 21 31.37 -9.77 -8.43
CA PRO A 21 31.83 -9.01 -9.58
C PRO A 21 32.88 -7.98 -9.16
N ASP A 22 33.81 -7.68 -10.07
CA ASP A 22 34.94 -6.80 -9.79
C ASP A 22 34.52 -5.36 -9.41
N GLU A 23 33.33 -4.90 -9.88
CA GLU A 23 32.85 -3.53 -9.63
C GLU A 23 31.33 -3.50 -9.41
N PHE A 24 30.91 -2.69 -8.43
CA PHE A 24 29.48 -2.41 -8.16
C PHE A 24 29.29 -0.99 -7.62
N ASP A 25 28.07 -0.49 -7.69
CA ASP A 25 27.69 0.81 -7.17
C ASP A 25 27.18 0.70 -5.73
N LEU A 26 27.76 1.52 -4.85
CA LEU A 26 27.31 1.69 -3.48
C LEU A 26 26.56 3.03 -3.42
N PHE A 27 25.24 2.97 -3.48
CA PHE A 27 24.35 4.13 -3.56
C PHE A 27 24.25 4.87 -2.23
N LEU A 28 24.04 6.18 -2.32
CA LEU A 28 23.83 7.07 -1.19
C LEU A 28 22.32 7.23 -0.96
N ILE A 29 21.85 6.92 0.26
CA ILE A 29 20.44 7.07 0.66
C ILE A 29 20.33 7.75 2.03
N GLY A 30 19.13 8.26 2.35
CA GLY A 30 18.85 8.90 3.64
C GLY A 30 19.29 10.35 3.74
N ASP A 31 19.17 10.91 4.94
CA ASP A 31 19.46 12.32 5.21
C ASP A 31 20.97 12.59 5.32
N PRO A 32 21.44 13.85 5.05
CA PRO A 32 22.85 14.20 5.04
C PRO A 32 23.61 13.87 6.34
N ASP A 33 22.96 14.05 7.48
CA ASP A 33 23.56 13.86 8.80
C ASP A 33 23.55 12.38 9.28
N SER A 34 22.76 11.53 8.63
CA SER A 34 22.55 10.11 8.99
C SER A 34 22.45 9.21 7.76
N GLY A 35 23.18 9.56 6.70
CA GLY A 35 23.15 8.85 5.43
C GLY A 35 23.59 7.40 5.54
N GLN A 36 23.02 6.55 4.72
CA GLN A 36 23.35 5.14 4.62
C GLN A 36 23.86 4.81 3.21
N LEU A 37 24.62 3.73 3.13
CA LEU A 37 25.13 3.18 1.88
C LEU A 37 24.45 1.86 1.57
N THR A 38 24.03 1.65 0.32
CA THR A 38 23.36 0.43 -0.11
C THR A 38 23.79 0.01 -1.52
N PRO A 39 23.99 -1.29 -1.82
CA PRO A 39 24.18 -1.78 -3.18
C PRO A 39 22.84 -2.08 -3.89
N PHE A 40 21.71 -1.93 -3.23
CA PHE A 40 20.40 -2.34 -3.74
C PHE A 40 19.68 -1.19 -4.45
N SER A 41 19.44 -1.33 -5.76
CA SER A 41 18.77 -0.29 -6.55
C SER A 41 17.30 -0.10 -6.18
N ASN A 42 16.63 -1.11 -5.62
CA ASN A 42 15.25 -1.03 -5.15
C ASN A 42 15.06 -0.20 -3.86
N GLU A 43 16.15 0.21 -3.21
CA GLU A 43 16.11 1.10 -2.05
C GLU A 43 16.25 2.60 -2.42
N LEU A 44 16.34 2.91 -3.72
CA LEU A 44 16.38 4.28 -4.24
C LEU A 44 14.96 4.86 -4.39
N GLU A 45 14.29 5.11 -3.25
CA GLU A 45 12.88 5.50 -3.22
C GLU A 45 12.66 6.99 -3.01
N GLU A 46 13.57 7.67 -2.28
CA GLU A 46 13.38 9.05 -1.86
C GLU A 46 14.45 10.00 -2.39
N GLU A 47 14.05 10.96 -3.25
CA GLU A 47 14.92 12.04 -3.66
C GLU A 47 15.31 12.92 -2.48
N ARG A 48 16.62 13.13 -2.31
CA ARG A 48 17.20 14.06 -1.35
C ARG A 48 18.08 15.07 -2.07
N SER A 49 18.18 16.26 -1.52
CA SER A 49 19.06 17.29 -2.06
C SER A 49 19.59 18.21 -0.98
N MET A 50 20.76 18.78 -1.26
CA MET A 50 21.34 19.85 -0.45
C MET A 50 21.82 20.99 -1.33
N GLU A 51 21.38 22.21 -1.01
CA GLU A 51 21.77 23.43 -1.70
C GLU A 51 23.03 24.04 -1.05
N VAL A 52 24.02 24.31 -1.88
CA VAL A 52 25.24 25.03 -1.50
C VAL A 52 25.22 26.41 -2.11
N THR A 53 25.29 27.43 -1.25
CA THR A 53 25.52 28.80 -1.65
C THR A 53 27.04 29.09 -1.68
N SER A 54 27.45 30.35 -1.99
CA SER A 54 28.88 30.70 -2.06
C SER A 54 29.59 30.48 -0.72
N SER A 55 30.65 29.68 -0.71
CA SER A 55 31.43 29.29 0.49
C SER A 55 32.93 29.49 0.30
N VAL A 56 33.33 30.73 0.01
CA VAL A 56 34.73 31.07 -0.35
C VAL A 56 35.75 30.76 0.76
N PHE A 57 35.35 30.84 2.02
CA PHE A 57 36.23 30.78 3.19
C PHE A 57 36.34 29.38 3.83
N GLY A 58 35.55 28.38 3.37
CA GLY A 58 35.57 27.03 3.91
C GLY A 58 34.85 26.04 3.02
N GLU A 59 35.03 24.78 3.29
CA GLU A 59 34.25 23.70 2.69
C GLU A 59 32.92 23.56 3.43
N VAL A 60 31.88 23.29 2.68
CA VAL A 60 30.55 22.91 3.20
C VAL A 60 30.40 21.43 3.03
N GLU A 61 30.20 20.72 4.11
CA GLU A 61 29.87 19.30 4.10
C GLU A 61 28.45 19.13 3.56
N ILE A 62 28.30 18.34 2.50
CA ILE A 62 27.02 18.01 1.89
C ILE A 62 26.38 16.87 2.64
N GLY A 63 27.18 15.87 3.03
CA GLY A 63 26.72 14.75 3.81
C GLY A 63 27.79 13.71 4.06
N THR A 64 27.47 12.85 5.01
CA THR A 64 28.27 11.67 5.33
C THR A 64 27.37 10.44 5.33
N TRP A 65 27.70 9.47 4.49
CA TRP A 65 27.00 8.20 4.34
C TRP A 65 27.87 7.06 4.84
N MET A 66 27.29 6.14 5.60
CA MET A 66 28.04 5.04 6.18
C MET A 66 27.28 3.72 6.15
N ILE A 67 28.05 2.64 6.19
CA ILE A 67 27.56 1.29 6.47
C ILE A 67 28.54 0.58 7.41
N VAL A 68 27.99 -0.25 8.29
CA VAL A 68 28.77 -1.17 9.11
C VAL A 68 28.90 -2.49 8.35
N TRP A 69 30.14 -2.92 8.09
CA TRP A 69 30.39 -4.13 7.31
C TRP A 69 30.38 -5.37 8.20
N GLY A 70 29.54 -6.35 7.86
CA GLY A 70 29.29 -7.53 8.70
C GLY A 70 30.39 -8.61 8.65
N GLU A 71 31.32 -8.54 7.70
CA GLU A 71 32.38 -9.54 7.50
C GLU A 71 33.77 -8.93 7.58
N SER A 72 34.80 -9.78 7.68
CA SER A 72 36.18 -9.39 7.55
C SER A 72 36.77 -9.88 6.23
N GLY A 73 37.65 -9.09 5.63
CA GLY A 73 38.27 -9.44 4.35
C GLY A 73 39.36 -8.47 3.91
N SER A 74 39.61 -8.47 2.61
CA SER A 74 40.57 -7.57 1.98
C SER A 74 40.01 -7.04 0.65
N TYR A 75 40.47 -5.87 0.25
CA TYR A 75 40.21 -5.26 -1.05
C TYR A 75 41.53 -4.90 -1.74
N SER A 76 41.51 -4.94 -3.06
CA SER A 76 42.67 -4.66 -3.88
C SER A 76 42.78 -3.18 -4.21
N SER A 77 43.99 -2.73 -4.51
CA SER A 77 44.24 -1.38 -5.03
C SER A 77 43.53 -1.17 -6.37
N GLY A 78 43.01 0.02 -6.54
CA GLY A 78 42.28 0.42 -7.76
C GLY A 78 41.78 1.85 -7.68
N THR A 79 41.06 2.26 -8.70
CA THR A 79 40.40 3.55 -8.76
C THR A 79 38.90 3.35 -8.49
N TRP A 80 38.43 3.88 -7.38
CA TRP A 80 37.00 3.95 -7.10
C TRP A 80 36.45 5.28 -7.63
N THR A 81 35.19 5.33 -8.07
CA THR A 81 34.64 6.53 -8.69
C THR A 81 33.40 6.99 -7.93
N PHE A 82 33.49 8.16 -7.32
CA PHE A 82 32.32 8.82 -6.71
C PHE A 82 31.59 9.62 -7.75
N THR A 83 30.27 9.43 -7.84
CA THR A 83 29.42 10.09 -8.83
C THR A 83 28.21 10.69 -8.12
N ILE A 84 27.92 11.99 -8.40
CA ILE A 84 26.79 12.69 -7.83
C ILE A 84 26.15 13.65 -8.83
N PRO A 85 24.83 13.57 -9.08
CA PRO A 85 24.09 14.53 -9.88
C PRO A 85 24.01 15.92 -9.22
N TYR A 86 24.10 16.96 -10.02
CA TYR A 86 23.98 18.35 -9.55
C TYR A 86 23.18 19.23 -10.51
N GLU A 87 22.61 20.30 -9.98
CA GLU A 87 21.94 21.36 -10.73
C GLU A 87 22.43 22.72 -10.25
N VAL A 88 22.84 23.56 -11.18
CA VAL A 88 23.20 24.97 -10.92
C VAL A 88 21.99 25.84 -11.24
N LYS A 89 21.58 26.70 -10.29
CA LYS A 89 20.43 27.59 -10.45
C LYS A 89 20.84 29.06 -10.50
N ASP A 90 20.32 29.77 -11.51
CA ASP A 90 20.34 31.25 -11.63
C ASP A 90 21.71 31.92 -11.42
N SER A 91 22.81 31.25 -11.79
CA SER A 91 24.16 31.82 -11.64
C SER A 91 24.67 32.42 -12.94
N THR A 92 25.50 33.48 -12.82
CA THR A 92 26.28 34.03 -13.95
C THR A 92 27.62 33.34 -14.12
N GLY A 93 28.02 32.48 -13.20
CA GLY A 93 29.20 31.63 -13.26
C GLY A 93 29.43 30.92 -11.93
N VAL A 94 29.87 29.68 -12.03
CA VAL A 94 30.20 28.82 -10.88
C VAL A 94 31.63 28.31 -11.03
N SER A 95 32.38 28.35 -9.93
CA SER A 95 33.62 27.60 -9.73
C SER A 95 33.52 26.88 -8.41
N ALA A 96 33.50 25.56 -8.43
CA ALA A 96 33.42 24.73 -7.23
C ALA A 96 34.44 23.60 -7.26
N ASN A 97 35.11 23.41 -6.14
CA ASN A 97 35.94 22.24 -5.87
C ASN A 97 35.21 21.35 -4.89
N ALA A 98 35.03 20.11 -5.25
CA ALA A 98 34.41 19.09 -4.43
C ALA A 98 35.49 18.14 -3.91
N THR A 99 35.36 17.72 -2.67
CA THR A 99 36.25 16.79 -2.00
C THR A 99 35.46 15.58 -1.52
N VAL A 100 35.95 14.40 -1.83
CA VAL A 100 35.40 13.12 -1.35
C VAL A 100 36.45 12.47 -0.46
N VAL A 101 36.02 12.07 0.73
CA VAL A 101 36.81 11.32 1.69
C VAL A 101 36.14 9.97 1.89
N VAL A 102 36.86 8.90 1.60
CA VAL A 102 36.43 7.51 1.77
C VAL A 102 37.23 6.89 2.90
N LYS A 103 36.54 6.35 3.90
CA LYS A 103 37.16 5.60 4.99
C LYS A 103 36.70 4.15 4.95
N VAL A 104 37.64 3.24 5.01
CA VAL A 104 37.36 1.79 5.13
C VAL A 104 38.16 1.27 6.33
N GLY A 105 37.44 0.99 7.41
CA GLY A 105 38.08 0.65 8.68
C GLY A 105 39.09 1.72 9.14
N GLY A 106 40.35 1.38 9.22
CA GLY A 106 41.41 2.31 9.62
C GLY A 106 42.08 3.12 8.47
N ASN A 107 41.71 2.85 7.22
CA ASN A 107 42.30 3.50 6.05
C ASN A 107 41.46 4.68 5.59
N THR A 108 42.12 5.76 5.15
CA THR A 108 41.42 6.96 4.63
C THR A 108 42.01 7.34 3.28
N TYR A 109 41.13 7.57 2.33
CA TYR A 109 41.45 7.98 0.96
C TYR A 109 40.69 9.28 0.67
N GLU A 110 41.42 10.25 0.10
CA GLU A 110 40.87 11.58 -0.21
C GLU A 110 41.15 11.92 -1.67
N SER A 111 40.16 12.46 -2.33
CA SER A 111 40.29 12.95 -3.70
C SER A 111 39.45 14.20 -3.91
N SER A 112 39.82 15.02 -4.86
CA SER A 112 39.08 16.23 -5.20
C SER A 112 38.84 16.33 -6.71
N GLY A 113 37.64 16.82 -7.05
CA GLY A 113 37.23 17.12 -8.41
C GLY A 113 36.78 18.57 -8.53
N GLN A 114 36.85 19.11 -9.72
CA GLN A 114 36.36 20.45 -10.00
C GLN A 114 35.10 20.37 -10.85
N LEU A 115 34.02 21.08 -10.46
CA LEU A 115 32.88 21.23 -11.33
C LEU A 115 33.30 21.97 -12.61
N PRO A 116 32.82 21.55 -13.79
CA PRO A 116 32.99 22.32 -15.00
C PRO A 116 32.52 23.76 -14.80
N ALA A 117 33.15 24.71 -15.47
CA ALA A 117 32.69 26.11 -15.41
C ALA A 117 31.31 26.21 -16.06
N VAL A 118 30.31 26.50 -15.23
CA VAL A 118 28.90 26.56 -15.63
C VAL A 118 28.45 28.01 -15.68
N TYR A 119 27.75 28.38 -16.73
CA TYR A 119 27.12 29.68 -16.93
C TYR A 119 25.62 29.47 -17.09
N LEU A 120 24.81 30.17 -16.30
CA LEU A 120 23.36 30.02 -16.21
C LEU A 120 22.92 28.71 -15.50
N SER A 121 21.66 28.29 -15.70
CA SER A 121 21.13 27.05 -15.13
C SER A 121 21.57 25.85 -15.96
N GLU A 122 22.25 24.89 -15.35
CA GLU A 122 22.72 23.66 -15.99
C GLU A 122 22.71 22.52 -14.98
N SER A 123 22.26 21.35 -15.42
CA SER A 123 22.32 20.11 -14.67
C SER A 123 23.41 19.20 -15.26
N GLY A 124 24.04 18.41 -14.41
CA GLY A 124 25.10 17.49 -14.81
C GLY A 124 25.41 16.49 -13.71
N GLU A 125 26.44 15.71 -13.97
CA GLU A 125 26.94 14.71 -13.05
C GLU A 125 28.41 15.00 -12.75
N LEU A 126 28.76 15.01 -11.47
CA LEU A 126 30.14 15.18 -11.03
C LEU A 126 30.72 13.81 -10.73
N SER A 127 31.83 13.47 -11.40
CA SER A 127 32.56 12.23 -11.20
C SER A 127 33.94 12.53 -10.63
N ILE A 128 34.29 11.90 -9.51
CA ILE A 128 35.57 12.10 -8.80
C ILE A 128 36.26 10.74 -8.61
N PRO A 129 37.37 10.48 -9.29
CA PRO A 129 38.13 9.26 -9.07
C PRO A 129 38.91 9.32 -7.74
N VAL A 130 38.86 8.23 -6.99
CA VAL A 130 39.57 8.04 -5.71
C VAL A 130 40.54 6.88 -5.83
N GLU A 131 41.84 7.15 -5.73
CA GLU A 131 42.88 6.12 -5.78
C GLU A 131 42.96 5.41 -4.44
N VAL A 132 42.69 4.10 -4.44
CA VAL A 132 42.66 3.23 -3.27
C VAL A 132 43.84 2.26 -3.32
N GLN A 133 44.45 2.01 -2.18
CA GLN A 133 45.52 1.02 -2.03
C GLN A 133 44.97 -0.27 -1.43
N ASP A 134 45.69 -1.38 -1.61
CA ASP A 134 45.37 -2.66 -0.98
C ASP A 134 45.14 -2.47 0.52
N GLY A 135 44.06 -3.03 1.03
CA GLY A 135 43.69 -2.89 2.42
C GLY A 135 42.98 -4.13 2.99
N GLN A 136 42.88 -4.15 4.30
CA GLN A 136 42.12 -5.14 5.05
C GLN A 136 41.09 -4.44 5.91
N TYR A 137 39.99 -5.12 6.14
CA TYR A 137 38.93 -4.67 7.04
C TYR A 137 38.51 -5.82 7.94
N SER A 138 38.04 -5.47 9.12
CA SER A 138 37.53 -6.40 10.12
C SER A 138 36.02 -6.37 10.18
N LYS A 139 35.40 -7.43 10.69
CA LYS A 139 33.96 -7.44 10.99
C LYS A 139 33.61 -6.24 11.88
N ASN A 140 32.51 -5.55 11.56
CA ASN A 140 32.02 -4.31 12.15
C ASN A 140 32.84 -3.05 11.84
N ASP A 141 33.82 -3.11 10.94
CA ASP A 141 34.43 -1.89 10.42
C ASP A 141 33.40 -1.10 9.59
N LYS A 142 33.60 0.22 9.57
CA LYS A 142 32.73 1.12 8.81
C LYS A 142 33.34 1.43 7.46
N ILE A 143 32.48 1.45 6.45
CA ILE A 143 32.73 2.15 5.20
C ILE A 143 31.98 3.47 5.29
N GLU A 144 32.72 4.59 5.19
CA GLU A 144 32.17 5.94 5.33
C GLU A 144 32.60 6.78 4.13
N ILE A 145 31.67 7.48 3.52
CA ILE A 145 31.89 8.40 2.41
C ILE A 145 31.41 9.78 2.85
N THR A 146 32.33 10.74 2.92
CA THR A 146 32.02 12.13 3.22
C THR A 146 32.22 12.96 1.97
N PHE A 147 31.24 13.76 1.60
CA PHE A 147 31.28 14.65 0.46
C PHE A 147 31.18 16.10 0.91
N SER A 148 32.13 16.93 0.50
CA SER A 148 32.18 18.36 0.83
C SER A 148 32.50 19.21 -0.40
N VAL A 149 32.02 20.44 -0.41
CA VAL A 149 32.18 21.36 -1.54
C VAL A 149 32.60 22.74 -1.06
N ARG A 150 33.59 23.30 -1.75
CA ARG A 150 33.97 24.71 -1.65
C ARG A 150 33.59 25.41 -2.93
N SER A 151 32.69 26.41 -2.86
CA SER A 151 32.11 27.04 -4.03
C SER A 151 32.29 28.55 -4.05
N MET A 152 32.46 29.09 -5.24
CA MET A 152 32.35 30.51 -5.56
C MET A 152 31.27 30.67 -6.64
N ILE A 153 30.16 31.29 -6.26
CA ILE A 153 28.99 31.45 -7.13
C ILE A 153 28.79 32.94 -7.39
N PHE A 154 28.70 33.31 -8.64
CA PHE A 154 28.41 34.68 -9.08
C PHE A 154 26.91 34.76 -9.39
N SER A 155 26.19 35.47 -8.49
CA SER A 155 24.73 35.60 -8.58
C SER A 155 24.33 36.76 -9.49
N ASN A 156 23.17 36.62 -10.14
CA ASN A 156 22.48 37.73 -10.76
C ASN A 156 21.90 38.65 -9.67
N PRO A 157 21.91 39.97 -9.85
CA PRO A 157 21.28 40.87 -8.89
C PRO A 157 19.77 40.55 -8.73
N GLY A 158 19.38 40.12 -7.52
CA GLY A 158 17.98 39.83 -7.19
C GLY A 158 17.54 38.39 -7.37
N SER A 159 18.45 37.43 -7.70
CA SER A 159 18.19 36.00 -7.68
C SER A 159 19.00 35.29 -6.57
N GLU A 160 18.43 34.26 -6.00
CA GLU A 160 19.14 33.30 -5.15
C GLU A 160 19.81 32.29 -6.07
N SER A 161 21.14 32.24 -6.04
CA SER A 161 21.93 31.32 -6.86
C SER A 161 22.60 30.27 -5.99
N GLY A 162 22.52 29.01 -6.38
CA GLY A 162 23.05 27.88 -5.65
C GLY A 162 23.44 26.72 -6.56
N ILE A 163 24.06 25.73 -5.95
CA ILE A 163 24.30 24.40 -6.54
C ILE A 163 23.54 23.42 -5.67
N ASN A 164 22.60 22.69 -6.25
CA ASN A 164 21.94 21.56 -5.60
C ASN A 164 22.65 20.27 -5.98
N PHE A 165 22.98 19.45 -5.00
CA PHE A 165 23.42 18.09 -5.16
C PHE A 165 22.28 17.16 -4.80
N TYR A 166 22.07 16.10 -5.58
CA TYR A 166 20.95 15.19 -5.45
C TYR A 166 21.42 13.75 -5.22
N TRP A 167 20.63 12.97 -4.44
CA TRP A 167 20.86 11.54 -4.21
C TRP A 167 19.57 10.85 -3.78
N GLY A 168 19.57 9.50 -3.67
CA GLY A 168 18.57 8.68 -3.01
C GLY A 168 17.38 8.25 -3.87
N SER A 169 17.32 8.63 -5.15
CA SER A 169 16.28 8.14 -6.08
C SER A 169 16.90 7.54 -7.34
N GLU A 170 16.13 6.77 -8.11
CA GLU A 170 16.58 6.21 -9.38
C GLU A 170 16.96 7.30 -10.41
N GLU A 171 16.27 8.45 -10.39
CA GLU A 171 16.58 9.58 -11.27
C GLU A 171 17.88 10.29 -10.86
N TYR A 172 18.20 10.28 -9.58
CA TYR A 172 19.36 10.92 -8.98
C TYR A 172 20.17 9.90 -8.15
N ALA A 173 20.66 8.87 -8.82
CA ALA A 173 21.42 7.79 -8.21
C ALA A 173 22.88 8.20 -7.98
N ALA A 174 23.15 8.92 -6.88
CA ALA A 174 24.50 9.19 -6.44
C ALA A 174 25.12 7.91 -5.86
N ALA A 175 26.36 7.59 -6.23
CA ALA A 175 27.03 6.35 -5.83
C ALA A 175 28.54 6.45 -5.77
N MET A 176 29.14 5.48 -5.08
CA MET A 176 30.55 5.12 -5.21
C MET A 176 30.64 3.81 -5.97
N THR A 177 31.11 3.84 -7.21
CA THR A 177 31.50 2.64 -7.94
C THR A 177 32.81 2.12 -7.40
N MET A 178 32.82 0.90 -6.88
CA MET A 178 33.98 0.33 -6.18
C MET A 178 34.15 -1.15 -6.45
N SER A 179 35.39 -1.60 -6.41
CA SER A 179 35.73 -3.01 -6.39
C SER A 179 35.93 -3.46 -4.95
N PHE A 180 34.98 -4.24 -4.44
CA PHE A 180 34.95 -4.69 -3.05
C PHE A 180 34.20 -6.03 -2.96
N PRO A 181 34.57 -6.98 -2.07
CA PRO A 181 33.85 -8.23 -1.91
C PRO A 181 32.42 -7.98 -1.44
N LEU A 182 31.43 -8.30 -2.28
CA LEU A 182 30.02 -8.01 -2.03
C LEU A 182 29.28 -9.20 -1.42
N VAL A 183 29.41 -10.39 -2.04
CA VAL A 183 28.75 -11.62 -1.60
C VAL A 183 29.54 -12.84 -2.05
N THR A 184 29.58 -13.84 -1.19
CA THR A 184 30.07 -15.19 -1.53
C THR A 184 28.88 -16.13 -1.63
N VAL A 185 28.74 -16.83 -2.76
CA VAL A 185 27.65 -17.77 -3.02
C VAL A 185 28.19 -19.20 -2.94
N GLU A 186 27.61 -20.01 -2.07
CA GLU A 186 27.95 -21.45 -1.92
C GLU A 186 26.69 -22.28 -2.15
N ILE A 187 26.63 -23.01 -3.28
CA ILE A 187 25.59 -24.03 -3.49
C ILE A 187 26.00 -25.29 -2.75
N ARG A 188 25.25 -25.68 -1.72
CA ARG A 188 25.53 -26.85 -0.90
C ARG A 188 25.04 -28.13 -1.54
N ASP A 189 25.31 -29.29 -0.92
CA ASP A 189 24.83 -30.57 -1.41
C ASP A 189 23.32 -30.66 -1.27
N ALA A 190 22.68 -31.22 -2.31
CA ALA A 190 21.24 -31.43 -2.31
C ALA A 190 20.84 -32.48 -1.25
N SER A 191 19.72 -32.25 -0.60
CA SER A 191 19.09 -33.22 0.29
C SER A 191 17.76 -33.72 -0.28
N VAL A 192 17.39 -34.96 0.04
CA VAL A 192 16.14 -35.57 -0.40
C VAL A 192 15.29 -35.89 0.83
N LYS A 193 14.04 -35.48 0.80
CA LYS A 193 13.03 -35.85 1.81
C LYS A 193 11.74 -36.26 1.10
N GLY A 194 11.35 -37.52 1.25
CA GLY A 194 10.21 -38.07 0.52
C GLY A 194 10.41 -38.04 -1.00
N SER A 195 9.56 -37.30 -1.71
CA SER A 195 9.64 -37.11 -3.16
C SER A 195 10.31 -35.78 -3.54
N LEU A 196 10.62 -34.91 -2.57
CA LEU A 196 11.16 -33.58 -2.82
C LEU A 196 12.68 -33.55 -2.69
N VAL A 197 13.29 -32.65 -3.47
CA VAL A 197 14.73 -32.36 -3.44
C VAL A 197 14.93 -30.92 -3.00
N PHE A 198 15.84 -30.70 -2.08
CA PHE A 198 16.14 -29.43 -1.49
C PHE A 198 17.54 -29.01 -1.87
N PHE A 199 17.69 -27.81 -2.42
CA PHE A 199 18.96 -27.23 -2.84
C PHE A 199 19.29 -26.02 -1.95
N PRO A 200 20.08 -26.20 -0.88
CA PRO A 200 20.48 -25.09 -0.03
C PRO A 200 21.58 -24.27 -0.71
N VAL A 201 21.38 -22.96 -0.76
CA VAL A 201 22.34 -21.98 -1.24
C VAL A 201 22.66 -21.04 -0.09
N ARG A 202 23.93 -20.94 0.27
CA ARG A 202 24.39 -20.00 1.29
C ARG A 202 24.92 -18.75 0.63
N LEU A 203 24.44 -17.60 1.13
CA LEU A 203 24.91 -16.27 0.75
C LEU A 203 25.59 -15.67 1.97
N SER A 204 26.89 -15.37 1.87
CA SER A 204 27.65 -14.65 2.89
C SER A 204 27.95 -13.26 2.38
N SER A 205 27.56 -12.22 3.13
CA SER A 205 27.72 -10.83 2.72
C SER A 205 27.82 -9.91 3.92
N GLY A 206 28.57 -8.80 3.76
CA GLY A 206 28.59 -7.72 4.74
C GLY A 206 27.23 -7.06 5.00
N PHE A 207 26.23 -7.31 4.16
CA PHE A 207 24.85 -6.80 4.30
C PHE A 207 23.91 -7.75 5.06
N GLY A 208 24.42 -8.88 5.54
CA GLY A 208 23.61 -9.88 6.27
C GLY A 208 22.46 -10.42 5.42
N ASP A 209 21.27 -10.47 6.00
CA ASP A 209 20.05 -10.97 5.35
C ASP A 209 19.50 -10.06 4.25
N ARG A 210 19.86 -8.76 4.26
CA ARG A 210 19.47 -7.82 3.21
C ARG A 210 19.95 -8.24 1.82
N ILE A 211 21.05 -9.05 1.74
CA ILE A 211 21.53 -9.57 0.45
C ILE A 211 20.47 -10.40 -0.28
N TRP A 212 19.52 -10.99 0.44
CA TRP A 212 18.41 -11.73 -0.14
C TRP A 212 17.11 -10.92 -0.15
N THR A 213 16.78 -10.23 0.94
CA THR A 213 15.50 -9.52 1.10
C THR A 213 15.38 -8.27 0.21
N SER A 214 16.51 -7.60 -0.08
CA SER A 214 16.56 -6.41 -0.93
C SER A 214 17.02 -6.71 -2.37
N SER A 215 17.02 -7.98 -2.79
CA SER A 215 17.41 -8.40 -4.14
C SER A 215 16.34 -9.28 -4.79
N SER A 216 16.53 -9.62 -6.05
CA SER A 216 15.73 -10.64 -6.73
C SER A 216 16.64 -11.80 -7.16
N GLY A 217 16.25 -13.01 -6.81
CA GLY A 217 17.07 -14.18 -7.12
C GLY A 217 16.22 -15.45 -7.28
N GLY A 218 16.81 -16.47 -7.92
CA GLY A 218 16.17 -17.74 -8.19
C GLY A 218 17.15 -18.87 -8.46
N LEU A 219 16.60 -20.08 -8.55
CA LEU A 219 17.35 -21.28 -8.92
C LEU A 219 16.69 -21.96 -10.12
N LEU A 220 17.48 -22.19 -11.16
CA LEU A 220 17.04 -23.04 -12.27
C LEU A 220 17.54 -24.46 -12.03
N VAL A 221 16.63 -25.43 -12.17
CA VAL A 221 16.97 -26.85 -12.16
C VAL A 221 16.76 -27.39 -13.57
N GLN A 222 17.81 -27.89 -14.19
CA GLN A 222 17.80 -28.35 -15.60
C GLN A 222 17.23 -27.28 -16.57
N ASN A 223 17.58 -26.01 -16.37
CA ASN A 223 17.11 -24.81 -17.11
C ASN A 223 15.60 -24.48 -16.90
N VAL A 224 14.95 -24.98 -15.86
CA VAL A 224 13.59 -24.61 -15.48
C VAL A 224 13.66 -23.94 -14.12
N GLU A 225 13.16 -22.73 -14.03
CA GLU A 225 13.13 -21.97 -12.78
C GLU A 225 12.15 -22.59 -11.79
N ILE A 226 12.56 -22.68 -10.52
CA ILE A 226 11.70 -23.13 -9.44
C ILE A 226 10.71 -22.00 -9.14
N ALA A 227 9.43 -22.28 -9.33
CA ALA A 227 8.36 -21.30 -9.10
C ALA A 227 7.94 -21.17 -7.62
N GLU A 228 8.29 -22.16 -6.77
CA GLU A 228 7.99 -22.12 -5.34
C GLU A 228 8.98 -21.19 -4.63
N SER A 229 8.48 -20.40 -3.69
CA SER A 229 9.33 -19.54 -2.85
C SER A 229 10.27 -20.39 -2.01
N PRO A 230 11.55 -20.00 -1.89
CA PRO A 230 12.52 -20.75 -1.12
C PRO A 230 12.29 -20.62 0.38
N ILE A 231 12.84 -21.56 1.13
CA ILE A 231 12.93 -21.48 2.59
C ILE A 231 14.13 -20.62 2.93
N VAL A 232 13.94 -19.55 3.71
CA VAL A 232 14.99 -18.61 4.08
C VAL A 232 15.29 -18.72 5.56
N ASN A 233 16.55 -18.99 5.90
CA ASN A 233 17.06 -18.96 7.27
C ASN A 233 18.24 -18.01 7.33
N SER A 234 18.13 -16.96 8.13
CA SER A 234 19.19 -15.96 8.28
C SER A 234 19.90 -16.05 9.61
N ASN A 235 21.15 -15.67 9.59
CA ASN A 235 21.99 -15.44 10.77
C ASN A 235 22.71 -14.09 10.55
N GLU A 236 23.41 -13.59 11.55
CA GLU A 236 24.19 -12.34 11.43
C GLU A 236 25.21 -12.33 10.27
N ASP A 237 25.78 -13.50 9.93
CA ASP A 237 26.88 -13.62 8.99
C ASP A 237 26.49 -14.21 7.61
N TRP A 238 25.32 -14.83 7.50
CA TRP A 238 24.90 -15.52 6.28
C TRP A 238 23.39 -15.70 6.19
N VAL A 239 22.93 -15.93 4.95
CA VAL A 239 21.54 -16.33 4.65
C VAL A 239 21.59 -17.66 3.91
N ASP A 240 20.92 -18.67 4.43
CA ASP A 240 20.66 -19.94 3.72
C ASP A 240 19.31 -19.88 3.02
N VAL A 241 19.35 -19.94 1.70
CA VAL A 241 18.15 -19.94 0.85
C VAL A 241 17.99 -21.35 0.28
N THR A 242 16.99 -22.08 0.75
CA THR A 242 16.77 -23.48 0.33
C THR A 242 15.63 -23.56 -0.67
N PHE A 243 15.95 -23.90 -1.91
CA PHE A 243 14.99 -24.10 -2.98
C PHE A 243 14.43 -25.52 -2.95
N VAL A 244 13.11 -25.65 -3.18
CA VAL A 244 12.40 -26.94 -3.16
C VAL A 244 12.02 -27.31 -4.58
N TRP A 245 12.44 -28.49 -5.00
CA TRP A 245 12.15 -29.03 -6.32
C TRP A 245 11.38 -30.34 -6.24
N ASP A 246 10.25 -30.40 -6.95
CA ASP A 246 9.48 -31.62 -7.15
C ASP A 246 9.88 -32.25 -8.52
N PRO A 247 10.65 -33.32 -8.53
CA PRO A 247 11.07 -33.98 -9.77
C PRO A 247 9.94 -34.69 -10.51
N GLY A 248 8.73 -34.82 -9.93
CA GLY A 248 7.59 -35.52 -10.52
C GLY A 248 7.89 -37.01 -10.78
N GLU A 249 7.76 -37.44 -12.05
CA GLU A 249 8.01 -38.84 -12.45
C GLU A 249 9.51 -39.15 -12.73
N SER A 250 10.43 -38.22 -12.48
CA SER A 250 11.85 -38.42 -12.65
C SER A 250 12.39 -39.49 -11.68
N ASN A 251 13.38 -40.25 -12.09
CA ASN A 251 14.03 -41.24 -11.22
C ASN A 251 15.29 -40.71 -10.51
N GLY A 252 15.55 -39.40 -10.55
CA GLY A 252 16.79 -38.81 -10.08
C GLY A 252 17.92 -38.91 -11.12
N GLY A 253 19.17 -38.85 -10.69
CA GLY A 253 20.37 -38.87 -11.52
C GLY A 253 21.17 -37.57 -11.37
N SER A 254 21.98 -37.27 -12.37
CA SER A 254 22.79 -36.05 -12.38
C SER A 254 21.93 -34.83 -12.76
N VAL A 255 21.79 -33.87 -11.84
CA VAL A 255 20.93 -32.69 -11.96
C VAL A 255 21.79 -31.44 -11.83
N ARG A 256 21.73 -30.56 -12.82
CA ARG A 256 22.41 -29.27 -12.78
C ARG A 256 21.48 -28.21 -12.21
N THR A 257 22.02 -27.40 -11.29
CA THR A 257 21.40 -26.19 -10.75
C THR A 257 22.20 -24.98 -11.16
N ASP A 258 21.50 -23.92 -11.55
CA ASP A 258 22.07 -22.61 -11.88
C ASP A 258 21.36 -21.57 -11.00
N PHE A 259 22.07 -21.03 -10.02
CA PHE A 259 21.59 -19.98 -9.11
C PHE A 259 21.91 -18.61 -9.70
N HIS A 260 21.02 -17.66 -9.53
CA HIS A 260 21.25 -16.26 -9.88
C HIS A 260 20.64 -15.33 -8.84
N ILE A 261 21.30 -14.19 -8.61
CA ILE A 261 20.81 -13.11 -7.76
C ILE A 261 21.13 -11.77 -8.40
N SER A 262 20.12 -10.89 -8.53
CA SER A 262 20.26 -9.55 -9.09
C SER A 262 20.14 -8.52 -7.98
N LEU A 263 21.15 -7.69 -7.83
CA LEU A 263 21.27 -6.65 -6.80
C LEU A 263 21.03 -5.25 -7.38
N GLN A 264 21.48 -5.04 -8.61
CA GLN A 264 21.34 -3.81 -9.37
C GLN A 264 20.97 -4.20 -10.80
N GLY A 265 20.28 -3.38 -11.56
CA GLY A 265 19.70 -3.74 -12.84
C GLY A 265 20.58 -4.54 -13.82
N SER A 266 21.91 -4.32 -13.83
CA SER A 266 22.88 -5.06 -14.63
C SER A 266 23.80 -5.99 -13.83
N LEU A 267 23.78 -5.90 -12.50
CA LEU A 267 24.64 -6.67 -11.61
C LEU A 267 23.95 -7.96 -11.23
N VAL A 268 24.28 -9.05 -11.92
CA VAL A 268 23.78 -10.40 -11.64
C VAL A 268 24.94 -11.29 -11.24
N ILE A 269 24.82 -11.92 -10.08
CA ILE A 269 25.78 -12.90 -9.58
C ILE A 269 25.21 -14.28 -9.85
N GLU A 270 26.00 -15.15 -10.48
CA GLU A 270 25.59 -16.49 -10.88
C GLU A 270 26.50 -17.54 -10.26
N ALA A 271 25.91 -18.66 -9.84
CA ALA A 271 26.62 -19.85 -9.39
C ALA A 271 25.96 -21.10 -9.95
N ASN A 272 26.73 -22.17 -10.17
CA ASN A 272 26.17 -23.42 -10.65
C ASN A 272 26.80 -24.63 -9.97
N LYS A 273 26.01 -25.72 -9.86
CA LYS A 273 26.50 -27.00 -9.32
C LYS A 273 25.78 -28.16 -9.96
N ILE A 274 26.46 -29.30 -10.03
CA ILE A 274 25.88 -30.56 -10.46
C ILE A 274 25.73 -31.47 -9.24
N HIS A 275 24.52 -31.99 -9.05
CA HIS A 275 24.17 -32.88 -7.96
C HIS A 275 23.83 -34.27 -8.48
N ASP A 276 24.25 -35.32 -7.78
CA ASP A 276 23.83 -36.69 -8.02
C ASP A 276 22.72 -37.07 -7.05
N ILE A 277 21.49 -37.11 -7.53
CA ILE A 277 20.27 -37.26 -6.72
C ILE A 277 19.71 -38.69 -6.84
N THR A 278 19.46 -39.32 -5.69
CA THR A 278 18.76 -40.60 -5.58
C THR A 278 17.45 -40.39 -4.84
N LEU A 279 16.34 -40.54 -5.55
CA LEU A 279 14.99 -40.40 -4.99
C LEU A 279 14.56 -41.64 -4.20
N GLY A 280 13.62 -41.45 -3.25
CA GLY A 280 13.02 -42.52 -2.45
C GLY A 280 13.80 -42.99 -1.24
N GLN A 281 14.88 -42.28 -0.90
CA GLN A 281 15.61 -42.42 0.37
C GLN A 281 15.95 -41.04 0.85
N ASP A 282 15.59 -40.74 2.10
CA ASP A 282 15.95 -39.48 2.72
C ASP A 282 17.48 -39.40 2.85
N THR A 283 18.06 -38.39 2.25
CA THR A 283 19.53 -38.19 2.19
C THR A 283 19.88 -36.73 2.45
N GLY A 284 21.07 -36.50 2.93
CA GLY A 284 21.61 -35.16 3.16
C GLY A 284 21.20 -34.56 4.50
N ASP A 285 21.52 -33.28 4.67
CA ASP A 285 21.18 -32.50 5.86
C ASP A 285 19.78 -31.89 5.71
N ASN A 286 18.86 -32.33 6.58
CA ASN A 286 17.49 -31.83 6.63
C ASN A 286 17.32 -30.83 7.81
N SER A 287 18.36 -30.14 8.21
CA SER A 287 18.32 -29.16 9.31
C SER A 287 17.36 -27.98 9.08
N TRP A 288 16.98 -27.75 7.82
CA TRP A 288 15.98 -26.76 7.42
C TRP A 288 14.54 -27.11 7.86
N TYR A 289 14.25 -28.39 8.15
CA TYR A 289 12.94 -28.83 8.63
C TYR A 289 13.00 -29.19 10.12
N PRO A 290 12.25 -28.51 10.99
CA PRO A 290 12.34 -28.75 12.44
C PRO A 290 11.75 -30.12 12.82
N GLU A 291 12.48 -30.87 13.65
CA GLU A 291 11.99 -32.14 14.22
C GLU A 291 10.91 -31.93 15.27
N GLU A 292 10.97 -30.79 15.98
CA GLU A 292 10.00 -30.38 17.00
C GLU A 292 9.12 -29.22 16.47
N GLU A 293 8.00 -28.98 17.14
CA GLU A 293 7.08 -27.87 16.81
C GLU A 293 7.83 -26.54 16.85
N PRO A 294 7.90 -25.81 15.72
CA PRO A 294 8.60 -24.54 15.65
C PRO A 294 7.94 -23.48 16.55
N PRO A 295 8.69 -22.53 17.07
CA PRO A 295 8.13 -21.42 17.85
C PRO A 295 7.23 -20.56 16.94
N ARG A 296 6.19 -19.98 17.53
CA ARG A 296 5.32 -19.01 16.84
C ARG A 296 5.80 -17.56 17.01
N THR A 297 6.78 -17.35 17.88
CA THR A 297 7.46 -16.07 18.11
C THR A 297 8.64 -15.93 17.15
N GLY A 298 8.96 -14.74 16.71
CA GLY A 298 10.15 -14.50 15.89
C GLY A 298 9.83 -13.85 14.53
N GLY A 299 8.92 -12.89 14.53
CA GLY A 299 8.58 -12.08 13.38
C GLY A 299 7.48 -12.68 12.53
N SER A 300 6.26 -12.17 12.69
CA SER A 300 5.11 -12.52 11.87
C SER A 300 4.28 -11.28 11.60
N GLY A 301 3.83 -11.12 10.36
CA GLY A 301 2.81 -10.16 10.00
C GLY A 301 1.41 -10.76 10.12
N LEU A 302 0.42 -9.94 10.47
CA LEU A 302 -0.99 -10.28 10.51
C LEU A 302 -1.78 -9.22 9.74
N ASP A 303 -2.40 -9.59 8.64
CA ASP A 303 -3.30 -8.73 7.87
C ASP A 303 -4.74 -9.23 7.96
N LEU A 304 -5.62 -8.35 8.39
CA LEU A 304 -7.05 -8.61 8.53
C LEU A 304 -7.83 -7.80 7.49
N GLU A 305 -8.41 -8.49 6.51
CA GLU A 305 -9.33 -7.90 5.54
C GLU A 305 -10.76 -8.33 5.82
N ILE A 306 -11.63 -7.37 6.08
CA ILE A 306 -13.04 -7.61 6.45
C ILE A 306 -13.97 -6.89 5.49
N ASN A 307 -14.81 -7.65 4.82
CA ASN A 307 -15.85 -7.14 3.93
C ASN A 307 -17.22 -7.53 4.46
N CYS A 308 -18.02 -6.54 4.83
CA CYS A 308 -19.35 -6.72 5.39
C CYS A 308 -20.45 -6.15 4.50
N LYS A 309 -21.62 -6.82 4.51
CA LYS A 309 -22.84 -6.31 3.90
C LYS A 309 -23.98 -6.37 4.91
N TYR A 310 -24.53 -5.20 5.25
CA TYR A 310 -25.64 -5.05 6.18
C TYR A 310 -26.97 -4.85 5.45
N ASP A 311 -27.96 -5.67 5.73
CA ASP A 311 -29.29 -5.60 5.11
C ASP A 311 -30.39 -5.04 6.04
N GLY A 312 -30.03 -4.60 7.24
CA GLY A 312 -30.93 -4.09 8.26
C GLY A 312 -31.27 -5.10 9.35
N ASN A 313 -31.19 -6.39 9.08
CA ASN A 313 -31.48 -7.47 10.02
C ASN A 313 -30.30 -8.42 10.22
N SER A 314 -29.44 -8.54 9.22
CA SER A 314 -28.29 -9.43 9.26
C SER A 314 -27.07 -8.78 8.65
N ILE A 315 -25.91 -9.28 9.02
CA ILE A 315 -24.62 -8.95 8.42
C ILE A 315 -24.07 -10.20 7.76
N GLU A 316 -23.86 -10.14 6.44
CA GLU A 316 -22.99 -11.06 5.71
C GLU A 316 -21.56 -10.55 5.85
N ARG A 317 -20.67 -11.39 6.40
CA ARG A 317 -19.29 -11.03 6.68
C ARG A 317 -18.35 -12.00 5.99
N LYS A 318 -17.38 -11.44 5.28
CA LYS A 318 -16.25 -12.16 4.70
C LYS A 318 -14.98 -11.60 5.32
N THR A 319 -14.28 -12.46 6.04
CA THR A 319 -13.05 -12.11 6.73
C THR A 319 -11.92 -12.93 6.14
N THR A 320 -10.86 -12.29 5.70
CA THR A 320 -9.60 -12.91 5.30
C THR A 320 -8.57 -12.56 6.37
N ILE A 321 -8.00 -13.57 6.98
CA ILE A 321 -6.92 -13.47 7.98
C ILE A 321 -5.67 -13.97 7.27
N SER A 322 -4.76 -13.08 6.93
CA SER A 322 -3.50 -13.41 6.26
C SER A 322 -2.35 -13.25 7.24
N PHE A 323 -1.43 -14.19 7.25
CA PHE A 323 -0.27 -14.16 8.13
C PHE A 323 0.93 -14.84 7.47
N ASP A 324 2.12 -14.41 7.86
CA ASP A 324 3.41 -14.87 7.34
C ASP A 324 4.39 -15.22 8.47
N GLY A 325 5.67 -15.30 8.15
CA GLY A 325 6.75 -15.45 9.14
C GLY A 325 6.68 -16.76 9.93
N ALA A 326 7.04 -16.69 11.19
CA ALA A 326 7.09 -17.83 12.12
C ALA A 326 5.72 -18.52 12.28
N MET A 327 4.63 -17.76 12.25
CA MET A 327 3.28 -18.30 12.36
C MET A 327 2.91 -19.14 11.13
N SER A 328 3.32 -18.72 9.95
CA SER A 328 3.13 -19.47 8.71
C SER A 328 3.95 -20.78 8.70
N GLN A 329 5.19 -20.74 9.17
CA GLN A 329 6.02 -21.94 9.38
C GLN A 329 5.38 -22.90 10.35
N TRP A 330 4.90 -22.39 11.52
CA TRP A 330 4.18 -23.19 12.50
C TRP A 330 2.94 -23.89 11.92
N MET A 331 2.19 -23.16 11.08
CA MET A 331 0.99 -23.73 10.47
C MET A 331 1.32 -24.83 9.45
N ARG A 332 2.29 -24.60 8.55
CA ARG A 332 2.72 -25.61 7.58
C ARG A 332 3.29 -26.86 8.25
N TRP A 333 4.15 -26.65 9.26
CA TRP A 333 4.69 -27.76 10.03
C TRP A 333 3.59 -28.57 10.72
N GLY A 334 2.63 -27.92 11.32
CA GLY A 334 1.54 -28.57 12.02
C GLY A 334 0.61 -29.37 11.11
N LEU A 335 0.36 -28.88 9.89
CA LEU A 335 -0.40 -29.59 8.87
C LEU A 335 0.34 -30.86 8.42
N ASP A 336 1.61 -30.77 8.05
CA ASP A 336 2.45 -31.90 7.66
C ASP A 336 2.65 -32.92 8.82
N ASN A 337 2.42 -32.52 10.07
CA ASN A 337 2.53 -33.37 11.25
C ASN A 337 1.20 -33.90 11.80
N ILE A 338 0.11 -33.87 11.02
CA ILE A 338 -1.18 -34.42 11.43
C ILE A 338 -1.05 -35.92 11.76
N GLY A 339 -1.40 -36.28 12.99
CA GLY A 339 -1.31 -37.65 13.50
C GLY A 339 0.08 -38.06 13.99
N ASN A 340 1.03 -37.15 14.07
CA ASN A 340 2.31 -37.38 14.72
C ASN A 340 2.11 -37.66 16.22
N LYS A 341 2.60 -38.80 16.69
CA LYS A 341 2.47 -39.23 18.09
C LYS A 341 3.44 -38.53 19.05
N SER A 342 4.48 -37.87 18.52
CA SER A 342 5.49 -37.16 19.29
C SER A 342 5.09 -35.72 19.65
N LEU A 343 3.93 -35.24 19.15
CA LEU A 343 3.43 -33.89 19.47
C LEU A 343 3.37 -33.64 20.97
N GLY A 344 3.91 -32.52 21.41
CA GLY A 344 3.89 -32.09 22.81
C GLY A 344 2.47 -32.01 23.38
N SER A 345 2.33 -32.15 24.70
CA SER A 345 1.01 -32.12 25.36
C SER A 345 0.24 -30.82 25.13
N ASN A 346 0.95 -29.74 24.89
CA ASN A 346 0.43 -28.39 24.72
C ASN A 346 0.25 -27.98 23.25
N SER A 347 0.62 -28.86 22.30
CA SER A 347 0.45 -28.60 20.88
C SER A 347 -1.03 -28.52 20.49
N TRP A 348 -1.40 -27.44 19.81
CA TRP A 348 -2.76 -27.28 19.27
C TRP A 348 -3.08 -28.36 18.22
N TRP A 349 -2.08 -28.80 17.45
CA TRP A 349 -2.20 -29.75 16.35
C TRP A 349 -2.71 -31.13 16.77
N ARG A 350 -2.66 -31.46 18.06
CA ARG A 350 -3.26 -32.69 18.61
C ARG A 350 -4.77 -32.78 18.39
N ASN A 351 -5.44 -31.65 18.18
CA ASN A 351 -6.87 -31.61 17.90
C ASN A 351 -7.21 -32.29 16.56
N LEU A 352 -6.23 -32.35 15.64
CA LEU A 352 -6.37 -33.02 14.34
C LEU A 352 -6.02 -34.52 14.35
N ASN A 353 -5.69 -35.11 15.49
CA ASN A 353 -5.33 -36.54 15.57
C ASN A 353 -6.44 -37.48 15.06
N SER A 354 -7.72 -37.08 15.16
CA SER A 354 -8.85 -37.85 14.63
C SER A 354 -8.86 -37.95 13.11
N PHE A 355 -8.11 -37.11 12.40
CA PHE A 355 -7.96 -37.08 10.95
C PHE A 355 -6.74 -37.87 10.45
N SER A 356 -5.94 -38.44 11.38
CA SER A 356 -4.71 -39.16 11.05
C SER A 356 -4.90 -40.25 9.98
N ASP A 357 -6.04 -40.93 9.99
CA ASP A 357 -6.32 -42.01 9.02
C ASP A 357 -6.75 -41.49 7.64
N GLN A 358 -7.05 -40.21 7.52
CA GLN A 358 -7.41 -39.54 6.25
C GLN A 358 -6.19 -39.07 5.46
N VAL A 359 -5.04 -38.94 6.12
CA VAL A 359 -3.77 -38.58 5.52
C VAL A 359 -2.96 -39.84 5.27
N SER A 360 -2.47 -40.01 4.06
CA SER A 360 -1.67 -41.19 3.68
C SER A 360 -0.32 -41.18 4.38
N SER A 361 0.29 -42.33 4.57
CA SER A 361 1.61 -42.43 5.23
C SER A 361 2.73 -41.82 4.39
N SER A 362 2.55 -41.66 3.10
CA SER A 362 3.51 -41.00 2.20
C SER A 362 3.40 -39.49 2.21
N GLU A 363 2.27 -38.94 2.66
CA GLU A 363 2.03 -37.51 2.77
C GLU A 363 2.50 -36.95 4.14
N LYS A 364 2.51 -37.81 5.19
CA LYS A 364 2.91 -37.39 6.54
C LYS A 364 4.40 -37.10 6.65
N GLN A 365 4.74 -35.96 7.22
CA GLN A 365 6.12 -35.56 7.55
C GLN A 365 7.04 -35.57 6.32
N ASN A 366 6.50 -35.20 5.16
CA ASN A 366 7.25 -35.12 3.93
C ASN A 366 7.84 -33.71 3.66
N GLY A 367 7.63 -32.74 4.57
CA GLY A 367 8.12 -31.37 4.45
C GLY A 367 7.25 -30.46 3.57
N ARG A 368 6.04 -30.94 3.21
CA ARG A 368 5.10 -30.26 2.34
C ARG A 368 3.68 -30.43 2.88
N VAL A 369 2.81 -29.47 2.65
CA VAL A 369 1.39 -29.57 2.98
C VAL A 369 0.62 -30.16 1.81
N ASP A 370 0.08 -31.36 1.97
CA ASP A 370 -0.71 -32.04 0.97
C ASP A 370 -2.22 -31.67 1.05
N ASN A 371 -2.97 -31.98 -0.01
CA ASN A 371 -4.39 -31.63 -0.06
C ASN A 371 -5.22 -32.35 1.01
N SER A 372 -4.83 -33.54 1.42
CA SER A 372 -5.53 -34.31 2.46
C SER A 372 -5.37 -33.65 3.84
N GLU A 373 -4.20 -33.10 4.14
CA GLU A 373 -3.88 -32.40 5.38
C GLU A 373 -4.62 -31.07 5.46
N LEU A 374 -4.60 -30.32 4.36
CA LEU A 374 -5.35 -29.07 4.26
C LEU A 374 -6.86 -29.30 4.43
N SER A 375 -7.40 -30.33 3.75
CA SER A 375 -8.80 -30.71 3.86
C SER A 375 -9.18 -31.17 5.27
N ALA A 376 -8.26 -31.80 6.00
CA ALA A 376 -8.47 -32.20 7.39
C ALA A 376 -8.68 -30.98 8.29
N LEU A 377 -7.84 -29.96 8.16
CA LEU A 377 -7.98 -28.71 8.93
C LEU A 377 -9.26 -27.97 8.54
N GLU A 378 -9.52 -27.75 7.25
CA GLU A 378 -10.76 -27.09 6.80
C GLU A 378 -12.02 -27.81 7.29
N THR A 379 -12.01 -29.16 7.27
CA THR A 379 -13.13 -29.96 7.77
C THR A 379 -13.31 -29.80 9.28
N HIS A 380 -12.21 -29.80 10.03
CA HIS A 380 -12.23 -29.57 11.46
C HIS A 380 -12.82 -28.20 11.81
N LEU A 381 -12.29 -27.15 11.21
CA LEU A 381 -12.75 -25.77 11.48
C LEU A 381 -14.20 -25.51 11.02
N ARG A 382 -14.62 -26.12 9.90
CA ARG A 382 -16.00 -26.02 9.38
C ARG A 382 -16.98 -26.87 10.20
N GLY A 383 -16.52 -28.00 10.74
CA GLY A 383 -17.36 -28.94 11.50
C GLY A 383 -17.85 -28.40 12.83
N SER A 384 -17.10 -27.50 13.46
CA SER A 384 -17.42 -26.95 14.78
C SER A 384 -16.98 -25.50 14.91
N LYS A 385 -17.97 -24.64 15.21
CA LYS A 385 -17.71 -23.21 15.49
C LYS A 385 -16.83 -23.01 16.73
N THR A 386 -16.88 -23.94 17.67
CA THR A 386 -16.02 -23.98 18.86
C THR A 386 -14.56 -24.26 18.45
N ASP A 387 -14.35 -25.12 17.45
CA ASP A 387 -13.01 -25.46 16.97
C ASP A 387 -12.40 -24.28 16.20
N LEU A 388 -13.19 -23.57 15.39
CA LEU A 388 -12.76 -22.31 14.79
C LEU A 388 -12.39 -21.28 15.86
N LYS A 389 -13.21 -21.12 16.91
CA LYS A 389 -12.93 -20.23 18.03
C LYS A 389 -11.63 -20.64 18.75
N SER A 390 -11.41 -21.92 18.97
CA SER A 390 -10.18 -22.47 19.58
C SER A 390 -8.96 -22.23 18.68
N PHE A 391 -9.07 -22.43 17.38
CA PHE A 391 -7.97 -22.19 16.43
C PHE A 391 -7.54 -20.71 16.47
N LEU A 392 -8.47 -19.78 16.34
CA LEU A 392 -8.15 -18.37 16.38
C LEU A 392 -7.57 -17.94 17.72
N SER A 393 -8.20 -18.36 18.84
CA SER A 393 -7.81 -17.88 20.16
C SER A 393 -6.54 -18.54 20.72
N SER A 394 -6.30 -19.81 20.45
CA SER A 394 -5.16 -20.57 20.99
C SER A 394 -4.10 -20.88 19.93
N GLY A 395 -4.48 -21.01 18.66
CA GLY A 395 -3.58 -21.20 17.53
C GLY A 395 -2.95 -19.89 17.09
N LEU A 396 -3.77 -18.95 16.65
CA LEU A 396 -3.31 -17.67 16.09
C LEU A 396 -3.21 -16.55 17.13
N MET A 397 -3.62 -16.76 18.38
CA MET A 397 -3.64 -15.74 19.45
C MET A 397 -4.43 -14.49 19.09
N VAL A 398 -5.50 -14.68 18.32
CA VAL A 398 -6.43 -13.63 17.86
C VAL A 398 -7.77 -13.80 18.59
N ASP A 399 -8.43 -12.73 18.98
CA ASP A 399 -9.75 -12.79 19.61
C ASP A 399 -10.85 -12.96 18.54
N PRO A 400 -11.55 -14.11 18.54
CA PRO A 400 -12.57 -14.36 17.51
C PRO A 400 -13.77 -13.42 17.61
N GLU A 401 -14.15 -12.99 18.83
CA GLU A 401 -15.28 -12.10 19.03
C GLU A 401 -14.95 -10.69 18.52
N ALA A 402 -13.73 -10.23 18.75
CA ALA A 402 -13.22 -8.97 18.23
C ALA A 402 -13.15 -8.94 16.71
N VAL A 403 -12.56 -9.99 16.10
CA VAL A 403 -12.46 -10.12 14.63
C VAL A 403 -13.82 -10.19 13.96
N PHE A 404 -14.78 -10.89 14.54
CA PHE A 404 -16.08 -11.13 13.89
C PHE A 404 -17.18 -10.18 14.38
N GLY A 405 -16.96 -9.39 15.42
CA GLY A 405 -17.97 -8.51 16.02
C GLY A 405 -19.08 -9.27 16.74
N VAL A 406 -18.97 -10.61 16.81
CA VAL A 406 -19.93 -11.52 17.46
C VAL A 406 -19.26 -12.85 17.73
N ASP A 407 -19.65 -13.55 18.80
CA ASP A 407 -19.15 -14.92 19.06
C ASP A 407 -19.47 -15.83 17.85
N PRO A 408 -18.49 -16.52 17.26
CA PRO A 408 -18.67 -17.46 16.15
C PRO A 408 -19.78 -18.51 16.36
N VAL A 409 -20.09 -18.86 17.60
CA VAL A 409 -21.21 -19.77 17.93
C VAL A 409 -22.55 -19.26 17.37
N ASN A 410 -22.72 -17.95 17.26
CA ASN A 410 -23.91 -17.30 16.74
C ASN A 410 -23.97 -17.20 15.21
N PHE A 411 -22.95 -17.67 14.50
CA PHE A 411 -22.95 -17.67 13.03
C PHE A 411 -24.04 -18.58 12.45
N GLY A 412 -24.53 -18.22 11.27
CA GLY A 412 -25.28 -19.11 10.39
C GLY A 412 -24.39 -20.17 9.74
N PRO A 413 -24.67 -20.56 8.49
CA PRO A 413 -23.77 -21.40 7.71
C PRO A 413 -22.36 -20.80 7.63
N LEU A 414 -21.36 -21.65 7.81
CA LEU A 414 -19.94 -21.26 7.85
C LEU A 414 -19.22 -21.85 6.64
N GLU A 415 -18.59 -21.00 5.86
CA GLU A 415 -17.68 -21.40 4.79
C GLU A 415 -16.26 -21.01 5.17
N ILE A 416 -15.33 -21.97 5.07
CA ILE A 416 -13.92 -21.78 5.38
C ILE A 416 -13.10 -22.31 4.21
N SER A 417 -12.11 -21.55 3.80
CA SER A 417 -11.07 -21.97 2.86
C SER A 417 -9.72 -21.44 3.29
N ILE A 418 -8.69 -22.23 3.05
CA ILE A 418 -7.30 -21.89 3.39
C ILE A 418 -6.50 -21.88 2.10
N ASP A 419 -5.75 -20.82 1.92
CA ASP A 419 -4.87 -20.62 0.77
C ASP A 419 -3.43 -20.52 1.29
N LEU A 420 -2.58 -21.43 0.87
CA LEU A 420 -1.18 -21.49 1.29
C LEU A 420 -0.25 -20.61 0.44
N GLY A 421 -0.80 -19.84 -0.50
CA GLY A 421 0.00 -19.03 -1.40
C GLY A 421 0.71 -19.83 -2.49
N ALA A 422 1.88 -19.36 -2.90
CA ALA A 422 2.63 -19.95 -4.01
C ALA A 422 3.32 -21.27 -3.66
N SER A 423 3.65 -21.48 -2.39
CA SER A 423 4.39 -22.66 -1.94
C SER A 423 3.64 -23.49 -0.90
N ARG A 424 3.75 -24.80 -1.03
CA ARG A 424 3.26 -25.78 -0.04
C ARG A 424 4.35 -26.35 0.85
N ALA A 425 5.60 -26.10 0.52
CA ALA A 425 6.74 -26.51 1.32
C ALA A 425 6.81 -25.72 2.63
N PHE A 426 7.57 -26.24 3.59
CA PHE A 426 7.83 -25.54 4.85
C PHE A 426 8.61 -24.25 4.58
N ASN A 427 7.94 -23.13 4.66
CA ASN A 427 8.49 -21.78 4.50
C ASN A 427 7.68 -20.75 5.29
N SER A 428 8.07 -19.47 5.18
CA SER A 428 7.44 -18.32 5.86
C SER A 428 6.45 -17.53 4.99
N ASP A 429 6.12 -17.99 3.78
CA ASP A 429 5.20 -17.31 2.87
C ASP A 429 3.82 -17.13 3.47
N THR A 430 3.13 -16.10 3.02
CA THR A 430 1.80 -15.74 3.49
C THR A 430 0.78 -16.87 3.31
N ILE A 431 0.04 -17.16 4.36
CA ILE A 431 -1.14 -18.03 4.38
C ILE A 431 -2.37 -17.17 4.60
N SER A 432 -3.46 -17.45 3.87
CA SER A 432 -4.72 -16.75 4.02
C SER A 432 -5.85 -17.70 4.43
N LEU A 433 -6.44 -17.42 5.59
CA LEU A 433 -7.65 -18.09 6.08
C LEU A 433 -8.87 -17.22 5.76
N ARG A 434 -9.75 -17.70 4.87
CA ARG A 434 -10.99 -17.01 4.51
C ARG A 434 -12.18 -17.63 5.22
N VAL A 435 -12.90 -16.78 5.94
CA VAL A 435 -14.11 -17.17 6.68
C VAL A 435 -15.28 -16.36 6.18
N SER A 436 -16.32 -17.03 5.68
CA SER A 436 -17.56 -16.38 5.25
C SER A 436 -18.73 -16.86 6.11
N SER A 437 -19.49 -15.93 6.65
CA SER A 437 -20.63 -16.24 7.52
C SER A 437 -21.67 -15.12 7.50
N THR A 438 -22.86 -15.46 7.97
CA THR A 438 -23.96 -14.51 8.17
C THR A 438 -24.45 -14.62 9.61
N TYR A 439 -24.66 -13.49 10.26
CA TYR A 439 -25.27 -13.43 11.58
C TYR A 439 -26.37 -12.37 11.68
N TYR A 440 -27.28 -12.55 12.63
CA TYR A 440 -28.40 -11.64 12.83
C TYR A 440 -28.03 -10.54 13.81
N VAL A 441 -28.42 -9.31 13.46
CA VAL A 441 -28.23 -8.12 14.28
C VAL A 441 -29.44 -7.99 15.21
N SER A 442 -29.20 -7.80 16.49
CA SER A 442 -30.26 -7.61 17.47
C SER A 442 -30.81 -6.20 17.39
N ASP A 443 -32.16 -6.09 17.22
CA ASP A 443 -32.88 -4.82 17.15
C ASP A 443 -33.11 -4.18 18.55
N SER A 444 -32.39 -4.61 19.57
CA SER A 444 -32.68 -4.30 20.98
C SER A 444 -32.10 -2.97 21.50
N GLY A 445 -31.83 -2.00 20.65
CA GLY A 445 -31.43 -0.66 21.07
C GLY A 445 -29.98 -0.55 21.57
N SER A 446 -29.20 -1.59 21.46
CA SER A 446 -27.78 -1.60 21.79
C SER A 446 -26.92 -1.37 20.54
N ARG A 447 -25.81 -0.67 20.70
CA ARG A 447 -24.79 -0.59 19.68
C ARG A 447 -24.25 -1.97 19.38
N GLN A 448 -23.95 -2.24 18.12
CA GLN A 448 -23.37 -3.48 17.66
C GLN A 448 -21.90 -3.24 17.37
N VAL A 449 -21.04 -4.11 17.91
CA VAL A 449 -19.61 -4.09 17.63
C VAL A 449 -19.39 -4.56 16.20
N LEU A 450 -18.61 -3.83 15.42
CA LEU A 450 -18.16 -4.23 14.09
C LEU A 450 -16.79 -4.90 14.14
N ILE A 451 -15.89 -4.29 14.89
CA ILE A 451 -14.53 -4.77 15.14
C ILE A 451 -13.99 -4.07 16.38
N GLU A 452 -13.14 -4.74 17.12
CA GLU A 452 -12.38 -4.19 18.24
C GLU A 452 -10.95 -4.76 18.21
N ASP A 453 -10.10 -4.36 19.15
CA ASP A 453 -8.76 -4.89 19.31
C ASP A 453 -8.77 -6.42 19.30
N PHE A 454 -8.15 -7.00 18.29
CA PHE A 454 -8.29 -8.43 18.00
C PHE A 454 -7.06 -9.25 18.34
N VAL A 455 -5.92 -8.62 18.66
CA VAL A 455 -4.73 -9.34 19.14
C VAL A 455 -4.86 -9.57 20.63
N ARG A 456 -4.84 -10.82 21.05
CA ARG A 456 -4.93 -11.15 22.46
C ARG A 456 -3.66 -10.75 23.21
N PRO A 457 -3.72 -10.36 24.51
CA PRO A 457 -2.53 -9.94 25.27
C PRO A 457 -1.37 -10.94 25.25
N GLY A 458 -1.65 -12.26 25.15
CA GLY A 458 -0.60 -13.27 25.01
C GLY A 458 -0.08 -13.45 23.57
N GLY A 459 -0.59 -12.68 22.62
CA GLY A 459 -0.22 -12.71 21.19
C GLY A 459 0.68 -11.55 20.75
N TYR A 460 0.95 -10.58 21.63
CA TYR A 460 1.78 -9.41 21.28
C TYR A 460 3.21 -9.78 20.87
N ASP A 461 3.76 -10.85 21.41
CA ASP A 461 5.09 -11.36 21.06
C ASP A 461 5.12 -12.19 19.76
N PHE A 462 3.95 -12.47 19.16
CA PHE A 462 3.85 -13.26 17.92
C PHE A 462 3.70 -12.38 16.69
N TRP A 463 3.09 -11.19 16.82
CA TRP A 463 2.72 -10.32 15.74
C TRP A 463 3.53 -9.02 15.78
N ASP A 464 4.53 -8.90 14.90
CA ASP A 464 5.38 -7.70 14.79
C ASP A 464 4.69 -6.58 14.01
N LYS A 465 3.85 -6.94 13.04
CA LYS A 465 3.08 -6.00 12.23
C LYS A 465 1.64 -6.47 12.14
N VAL A 466 0.72 -5.54 12.31
CA VAL A 466 -0.72 -5.82 12.22
C VAL A 466 -1.35 -4.84 11.26
N GLY A 467 -1.92 -5.36 10.17
CA GLY A 467 -2.67 -4.60 9.18
C GLY A 467 -4.18 -4.81 9.32
N LEU A 468 -4.97 -3.77 9.06
CA LEU A 468 -6.41 -3.82 9.06
C LEU A 468 -7.00 -3.10 7.86
N SER A 469 -7.83 -3.81 7.10
CA SER A 469 -8.70 -3.27 6.08
C SER A 469 -10.12 -3.70 6.35
N PHE A 470 -10.97 -2.75 6.73
CA PHE A 470 -12.37 -3.01 7.05
C PHE A 470 -13.28 -2.22 6.12
N GLU A 471 -14.26 -2.90 5.54
CA GLU A 471 -15.31 -2.27 4.75
C GLU A 471 -16.68 -2.82 5.11
N ILE A 472 -17.64 -1.95 5.35
CA ILE A 472 -19.05 -2.33 5.47
C ILE A 472 -19.92 -1.52 4.52
N ARG A 473 -20.79 -2.20 3.80
CA ARG A 473 -21.77 -1.61 2.88
C ARG A 473 -23.19 -1.91 3.30
N THR A 474 -24.07 -0.94 3.15
CA THR A 474 -25.51 -1.17 3.32
C THR A 474 -26.21 -1.32 1.98
N GLY A 475 -27.41 -1.91 2.00
CA GLY A 475 -28.34 -1.85 0.88
C GLY A 475 -29.11 -0.51 0.86
N MET A 476 -29.89 -0.28 -0.19
CA MET A 476 -30.66 0.97 -0.36
C MET A 476 -31.73 1.20 0.73
N LEU A 477 -32.20 0.14 1.38
CA LEU A 477 -33.25 0.18 2.42
C LEU A 477 -32.69 -0.04 3.85
N SER A 478 -31.37 -0.09 4.00
CA SER A 478 -30.70 -0.26 5.29
C SER A 478 -29.72 0.88 5.51
N GLY A 479 -29.60 1.41 6.70
CA GLY A 479 -28.67 2.48 7.04
C GLY A 479 -28.17 2.37 8.47
N PHE A 480 -27.09 3.09 8.79
CA PHE A 480 -26.54 3.13 10.13
C PHE A 480 -27.16 4.26 10.94
N GLY A 481 -27.62 3.95 12.16
CA GLY A 481 -28.13 4.93 13.11
C GLY A 481 -27.05 5.89 13.63
N GLY A 482 -25.81 5.44 13.67
CA GLY A 482 -24.61 6.20 14.03
C GLY A 482 -23.42 5.27 14.03
N ILE A 483 -22.22 5.84 13.88
CA ILE A 483 -20.95 5.13 13.91
C ILE A 483 -20.12 5.75 15.02
N TYR A 484 -19.44 4.91 15.77
CA TYR A 484 -18.65 5.27 16.93
C TYR A 484 -17.33 4.52 16.84
N LEU A 485 -16.23 5.24 16.93
CA LEU A 485 -14.87 4.70 17.01
C LEU A 485 -14.21 5.28 18.25
N ASP A 486 -13.74 4.42 19.14
CA ASP A 486 -13.12 4.79 20.42
C ASP A 486 -11.58 4.81 20.27
N ASN A 487 -11.04 5.40 19.21
CA ASN A 487 -9.62 5.69 19.07
C ASN A 487 -9.45 6.85 18.09
N GLU A 488 -8.65 7.85 18.44
CA GLU A 488 -8.39 9.03 17.61
C GLU A 488 -7.24 8.82 16.61
N GLU A 489 -6.46 7.76 16.78
CA GLU A 489 -5.32 7.44 15.90
C GLU A 489 -5.72 6.66 14.64
N ILE A 490 -6.89 6.02 14.68
CA ILE A 490 -7.42 5.24 13.57
C ILE A 490 -8.51 6.01 12.86
N ASP A 491 -8.28 6.32 11.60
CA ASP A 491 -9.24 7.05 10.78
C ASP A 491 -10.19 6.11 10.03
N TYR A 492 -11.43 6.54 9.91
CA TYR A 492 -12.39 5.90 9.02
C TYR A 492 -13.02 6.90 8.06
N THR A 493 -13.47 6.43 6.91
CA THR A 493 -14.23 7.24 5.97
C THR A 493 -15.67 6.74 5.88
N HIS A 494 -16.63 7.66 5.92
CA HIS A 494 -18.02 7.38 5.79
C HIS A 494 -18.59 8.12 4.57
N ARG A 495 -19.17 7.38 3.60
CA ARG A 495 -19.71 7.93 2.36
C ARG A 495 -21.13 7.41 2.16
N ARG A 496 -22.03 8.29 1.79
CA ARG A 496 -23.43 7.95 1.46
C ARG A 496 -23.71 8.24 0.00
N TRP A 497 -24.21 7.23 -0.67
CA TRP A 497 -24.77 7.29 -2.00
C TRP A 497 -26.29 7.13 -1.91
N ILE A 498 -27.04 7.39 -3.00
CA ILE A 498 -28.51 7.21 -3.00
C ILE A 498 -28.91 5.74 -2.79
N LEU A 499 -28.08 4.80 -3.24
CA LEU A 499 -28.38 3.37 -3.25
C LEU A 499 -27.65 2.58 -2.15
N MET A 500 -26.63 3.15 -1.53
CA MET A 500 -25.80 2.48 -0.54
C MET A 500 -25.09 3.47 0.38
N GLU A 501 -24.69 2.98 1.52
CA GLU A 501 -23.81 3.66 2.47
C GLU A 501 -22.58 2.79 2.68
N ILE A 502 -21.41 3.41 2.68
CA ILE A 502 -20.13 2.70 2.76
C ILE A 502 -19.30 3.31 3.88
N ILE A 503 -18.74 2.45 4.71
CA ILE A 503 -17.73 2.80 5.70
C ILE A 503 -16.50 2.00 5.40
N THR A 504 -15.36 2.67 5.34
CA THR A 504 -14.05 2.04 5.18
C THR A 504 -13.10 2.53 6.25
N MET A 505 -12.32 1.61 6.79
CA MET A 505 -11.22 1.86 7.71
C MET A 505 -10.00 1.12 7.18
N GLN A 506 -8.88 1.80 7.06
CA GLN A 506 -7.62 1.21 6.58
C GLN A 506 -6.50 1.69 7.49
N SER A 507 -5.79 0.75 8.07
CA SER A 507 -4.61 0.99 8.87
C SER A 507 -3.61 -0.12 8.56
N PRO A 508 -2.58 0.15 7.76
CA PRO A 508 -1.65 -0.88 7.31
C PRO A 508 -0.63 -1.29 8.37
N ASP A 509 -0.46 -0.48 9.42
CA ASP A 509 0.50 -0.71 10.49
C ASP A 509 -0.11 -0.23 11.81
N ILE A 510 -0.61 -1.18 12.59
CA ILE A 510 -1.18 -0.95 13.92
C ILE A 510 -0.27 -1.66 14.91
N GLU A 511 0.10 -1.00 16.00
CA GLU A 511 0.79 -1.69 17.09
C GLU A 511 -0.12 -2.79 17.65
N SER A 512 0.45 -3.97 17.92
CA SER A 512 -0.32 -5.16 18.30
C SER A 512 -1.11 -5.01 19.62
N ASP A 513 -0.76 -4.03 20.45
CA ASP A 513 -1.42 -3.69 21.73
C ASP A 513 -2.34 -2.44 21.62
N THR A 514 -2.59 -1.94 20.42
CA THR A 514 -3.47 -0.79 20.20
C THR A 514 -4.92 -1.14 20.54
N ASP A 515 -5.48 -0.44 21.51
CA ASP A 515 -6.88 -0.59 21.94
C ASP A 515 -7.78 0.28 21.02
N PHE A 516 -8.73 -0.36 20.36
CA PHE A 516 -9.73 0.33 19.53
C PHE A 516 -11.04 -0.46 19.47
N ARG A 517 -12.15 0.26 19.30
CA ARG A 517 -13.47 -0.36 19.15
C ARG A 517 -14.36 0.42 18.22
N MET A 518 -14.86 -0.24 17.17
CA MET A 518 -15.79 0.32 16.21
C MET A 518 -17.17 -0.29 16.38
N GLU A 519 -18.17 0.58 16.60
CA GLU A 519 -19.56 0.20 16.79
C GLU A 519 -20.48 0.94 15.83
N PHE A 520 -21.65 0.36 15.57
CA PHE A 520 -22.73 1.04 14.85
C PHE A 520 -24.07 0.88 15.54
N GLY A 521 -24.96 1.85 15.34
CA GLY A 521 -26.33 1.77 15.78
C GLY A 521 -27.20 1.09 14.71
N ALA A 522 -27.83 -0.02 15.06
CA ALA A 522 -28.78 -0.73 14.20
C ALA A 522 -30.22 -0.15 14.26
N GLU A 523 -30.50 0.72 15.25
CA GLU A 523 -31.81 1.33 15.43
C GLU A 523 -32.24 2.17 14.23
N ASN A 524 -33.52 2.05 13.86
CA ASN A 524 -34.10 2.83 12.77
C ASN A 524 -33.40 2.66 11.40
N ALA A 525 -32.80 1.51 11.14
CA ALA A 525 -32.07 1.23 9.92
C ALA A 525 -32.87 1.59 8.65
N LEU A 526 -34.19 1.36 8.63
CA LEU A 526 -35.03 1.73 7.51
C LEU A 526 -35.19 3.25 7.37
N LEU A 527 -35.37 4.00 8.46
CA LEU A 527 -35.53 5.46 8.42
C LEU A 527 -34.23 6.15 7.96
N PHE A 528 -33.11 5.64 8.42
CA PHE A 528 -31.78 6.17 8.07
C PHE A 528 -31.21 5.57 6.79
N SER A 529 -31.95 4.70 6.12
CA SER A 529 -31.50 4.11 4.85
C SER A 529 -31.24 5.18 3.78
N PRO A 530 -30.27 4.95 2.89
CA PRO A 530 -29.91 5.90 1.84
C PRO A 530 -31.11 6.34 0.99
N LEU A 531 -31.92 5.41 0.56
CA LEU A 531 -33.09 5.72 -0.29
C LEU A 531 -34.17 6.54 0.45
N ILE A 532 -34.54 6.10 1.66
CA ILE A 532 -35.62 6.77 2.41
C ILE A 532 -35.17 8.18 2.82
N SER A 533 -33.94 8.34 3.29
CA SER A 533 -33.40 9.65 3.67
C SER A 533 -33.26 10.60 2.48
N ALA A 534 -32.86 10.09 1.31
CA ALA A 534 -32.85 10.87 0.08
C ALA A 534 -34.27 11.28 -0.34
N MET A 535 -35.25 10.37 -0.29
CA MET A 535 -36.66 10.70 -0.59
C MET A 535 -37.24 11.75 0.36
N ILE A 536 -36.99 11.63 1.67
CA ILE A 536 -37.41 12.63 2.67
C ILE A 536 -36.77 13.98 2.37
N SER A 537 -35.47 14.00 2.06
CA SER A 537 -34.74 15.23 1.75
C SER A 537 -35.27 15.91 0.49
N VAL A 538 -35.45 15.16 -0.59
CA VAL A 538 -36.03 15.68 -1.84
C VAL A 538 -37.45 16.20 -1.60
N PHE A 539 -38.32 15.45 -0.87
CA PHE A 539 -39.67 15.87 -0.56
C PHE A 539 -39.69 17.18 0.24
N ALA A 540 -38.86 17.31 1.27
CA ALA A 540 -38.79 18.52 2.09
C ALA A 540 -38.27 19.73 1.29
N LEU A 541 -37.27 19.54 0.40
CA LEU A 541 -36.79 20.61 -0.49
C LEU A 541 -37.87 21.01 -1.51
N CYS A 542 -38.61 20.06 -2.08
CA CYS A 542 -39.73 20.33 -2.96
C CYS A 542 -40.85 21.08 -2.23
N LEU A 543 -41.14 20.73 -0.97
CA LEU A 543 -42.10 21.42 -0.13
C LEU A 543 -41.64 22.87 0.15
N ALA A 544 -40.37 23.07 0.53
CA ALA A 544 -39.79 24.39 0.71
C ALA A 544 -39.87 25.23 -0.57
N LEU A 545 -39.60 24.64 -1.73
CA LEU A 545 -39.75 25.27 -3.03
C LEU A 545 -41.20 25.67 -3.32
N GLY A 546 -42.18 24.77 -3.06
CA GLY A 546 -43.58 25.03 -3.22
C GLY A 546 -44.08 26.19 -2.33
N ILE A 547 -43.67 26.19 -1.05
CA ILE A 547 -43.98 27.28 -0.10
C ILE A 547 -43.32 28.58 -0.59
N GLY A 548 -42.07 28.56 -0.97
CA GLY A 548 -41.33 29.72 -1.52
C GLY A 548 -42.06 30.32 -2.73
N MET A 549 -42.48 29.49 -3.69
CA MET A 549 -43.21 29.94 -4.85
C MET A 549 -44.61 30.53 -4.50
N ALA A 550 -45.29 29.93 -3.54
CA ALA A 550 -46.58 30.41 -3.09
C ALA A 550 -46.47 31.78 -2.41
N LEU A 551 -45.53 31.93 -1.49
CA LEU A 551 -45.30 33.17 -0.74
C LEU A 551 -44.74 34.31 -1.62
N THR A 552 -43.94 34.00 -2.64
CA THR A 552 -43.34 34.99 -3.55
C THR A 552 -44.16 35.26 -4.80
N ARG A 553 -45.49 34.95 -4.82
CA ARG A 553 -46.34 35.13 -6.00
C ARG A 553 -46.37 36.54 -6.55
N ARG A 554 -46.16 37.56 -5.68
CA ARG A 554 -46.10 39.00 -6.03
C ARG A 554 -44.77 39.65 -5.67
N ARG A 555 -43.73 38.85 -5.47
CA ARG A 555 -42.39 39.29 -5.04
C ARG A 555 -41.29 38.64 -5.89
N THR A 556 -40.08 39.15 -5.83
CA THR A 556 -38.96 38.52 -6.50
C THR A 556 -38.66 37.16 -5.89
N ARG A 557 -38.49 36.14 -6.73
CA ARG A 557 -38.24 34.75 -6.29
C ARG A 557 -36.77 34.47 -5.95
N ALA A 558 -35.86 35.35 -6.40
CA ALA A 558 -34.41 35.13 -6.31
C ALA A 558 -33.94 34.83 -4.87
N PRO A 559 -34.28 35.59 -3.82
CA PRO A 559 -33.75 35.32 -2.48
C PRO A 559 -34.16 33.96 -1.92
N SER A 560 -35.42 33.56 -2.09
CA SER A 560 -35.92 32.28 -1.60
C SER A 560 -35.32 31.10 -2.41
N MET A 561 -35.17 31.26 -3.72
CA MET A 561 -34.55 30.24 -4.58
C MET A 561 -33.08 30.06 -4.27
N ILE A 562 -32.30 31.13 -4.10
CA ILE A 562 -30.89 31.07 -3.72
C ILE A 562 -30.75 30.36 -2.37
N MET A 563 -31.59 30.71 -1.38
CA MET A 563 -31.49 30.09 -0.07
C MET A 563 -31.81 28.58 -0.11
N ILE A 564 -32.85 28.16 -0.82
CA ILE A 564 -33.18 26.73 -0.99
C ILE A 564 -32.04 26.03 -1.73
N GLY A 565 -31.46 26.66 -2.75
CA GLY A 565 -30.30 26.13 -3.47
C GLY A 565 -29.07 25.92 -2.58
N VAL A 566 -28.74 26.94 -1.76
CA VAL A 566 -27.61 26.85 -0.82
C VAL A 566 -27.83 25.74 0.21
N LEU A 567 -28.99 25.70 0.83
CA LEU A 567 -29.34 24.66 1.82
C LEU A 567 -29.42 23.26 1.17
N GLY A 568 -29.88 23.18 -0.09
CA GLY A 568 -29.86 21.94 -0.86
C GLY A 568 -28.44 21.42 -1.12
N VAL A 569 -27.54 22.31 -1.57
CA VAL A 569 -26.12 21.95 -1.76
C VAL A 569 -25.48 21.57 -0.44
N LEU A 570 -25.71 22.34 0.63
CA LEU A 570 -25.18 22.05 1.95
C LEU A 570 -25.68 20.69 2.47
N SER A 571 -26.97 20.40 2.35
CA SER A 571 -27.55 19.12 2.77
C SER A 571 -26.98 17.94 1.97
N LEU A 572 -26.76 18.12 0.66
CA LEU A 572 -26.15 17.12 -0.19
C LEU A 572 -24.69 16.86 0.21
N SER A 573 -23.93 17.92 0.50
CA SER A 573 -22.54 17.80 0.95
C SER A 573 -22.46 17.06 2.30
N ILE A 574 -23.27 17.46 3.28
CA ILE A 574 -23.33 16.83 4.60
C ILE A 574 -23.75 15.35 4.48
N TYR A 575 -24.72 15.07 3.60
CA TYR A 575 -25.16 13.71 3.30
C TYR A 575 -24.03 12.86 2.72
N TRP A 576 -23.33 13.39 1.71
CA TRP A 576 -22.20 12.70 1.04
C TRP A 576 -21.06 12.35 1.99
N PHE A 577 -20.71 13.28 2.89
CA PHE A 577 -19.66 13.08 3.89
C PHE A 577 -20.09 12.22 5.10
N GLY A 578 -21.23 11.58 5.05
CA GLY A 578 -21.66 10.63 6.06
C GLY A 578 -21.96 11.22 7.44
N LEU A 579 -22.18 12.54 7.56
CA LEU A 579 -22.53 13.13 8.86
C LEU A 579 -23.84 12.53 9.42
N PRO A 580 -24.04 12.57 10.76
CA PRO A 580 -25.22 11.99 11.38
C PRO A 580 -26.53 12.42 10.73
N MET A 581 -27.41 11.47 10.45
CA MET A 581 -28.67 11.72 9.72
C MET A 581 -29.56 12.80 10.35
N PRO A 582 -29.65 12.94 11.68
CA PRO A 582 -30.38 14.06 12.30
C PRO A 582 -29.87 15.44 11.85
N ILE A 583 -28.57 15.59 11.60
CA ILE A 583 -28.01 16.86 11.09
C ILE A 583 -28.46 17.10 9.66
N VAL A 584 -28.42 16.10 8.79
CA VAL A 584 -28.89 16.18 7.40
C VAL A 584 -30.36 16.61 7.37
N LEU A 585 -31.21 15.90 8.11
CA LEU A 585 -32.65 16.19 8.20
C LEU A 585 -32.89 17.55 8.85
N GLY A 586 -32.07 17.97 9.81
CA GLY A 586 -32.12 19.30 10.43
C GLY A 586 -31.84 20.41 9.40
N VAL A 587 -30.82 20.29 8.58
CA VAL A 587 -30.51 21.26 7.52
C VAL A 587 -31.60 21.29 6.46
N VAL A 588 -32.10 20.14 6.03
CA VAL A 588 -33.22 20.06 5.08
C VAL A 588 -34.48 20.68 5.65
N SER A 589 -34.82 20.38 6.91
CA SER A 589 -36.01 20.95 7.59
C SER A 589 -35.87 22.47 7.79
N SER A 590 -34.66 22.97 8.04
CA SER A 590 -34.38 24.40 8.15
C SER A 590 -34.68 25.14 6.85
N SER A 591 -34.62 24.49 5.69
CA SER A 591 -35.00 25.06 4.40
C SER A 591 -36.46 25.49 4.38
N ILE A 592 -37.36 24.69 4.99
CA ILE A 592 -38.78 25.02 5.11
C ILE A 592 -39.02 26.22 6.02
N LEU A 593 -38.29 26.27 7.15
CA LEU A 593 -38.43 27.37 8.12
C LEU A 593 -37.87 28.69 7.59
N LEU A 594 -36.72 28.66 6.96
CA LEU A 594 -36.00 29.85 6.48
C LEU A 594 -36.55 30.41 5.17
N VAL A 595 -37.29 29.61 4.39
CA VAL A 595 -38.04 30.10 3.20
C VAL A 595 -39.03 31.19 3.56
N PHE A 596 -39.66 31.11 4.75
CA PHE A 596 -40.65 32.10 5.18
C PHE A 596 -40.02 33.52 5.32
N PRO A 597 -39.02 33.77 6.16
CA PRO A 597 -38.37 35.09 6.25
C PRO A 597 -37.76 35.54 4.92
N ALA A 598 -37.11 34.63 4.17
CA ALA A 598 -36.55 34.99 2.86
C ALA A 598 -37.61 35.46 1.87
N SER A 599 -38.79 34.86 1.91
CA SER A 599 -39.92 35.26 1.05
C SER A 599 -40.54 36.59 1.50
N VAL A 600 -40.55 36.90 2.81
CA VAL A 600 -41.07 38.16 3.35
C VAL A 600 -40.12 39.33 3.06
N ILE A 601 -38.84 39.11 3.13
CA ILE A 601 -37.81 40.14 2.83
C ILE A 601 -37.67 40.41 1.32
N SER A 602 -38.16 39.47 0.47
CA SER A 602 -38.06 39.61 -0.99
C SER A 602 -38.77 40.87 -1.47
N PRO A 603 -38.17 41.73 -2.32
CA PRO A 603 -38.78 42.93 -2.86
C PRO A 603 -40.11 42.59 -3.59
N VAL A 604 -41.09 43.43 -3.41
CA VAL A 604 -42.36 43.34 -4.18
C VAL A 604 -41.98 43.63 -5.64
N VAL A 605 -42.30 42.73 -6.53
CA VAL A 605 -42.29 43.05 -7.95
C VAL A 605 -43.46 44.01 -8.11
N GLU A 606 -43.22 45.32 -8.13
CA GLU A 606 -44.15 46.20 -8.80
C GLU A 606 -44.30 45.57 -10.18
N ASP A 607 -45.50 45.06 -10.45
CA ASP A 607 -45.84 44.78 -11.82
C ASP A 607 -45.36 46.01 -12.56
N ALA A 608 -44.34 45.83 -13.41
CA ALA A 608 -44.19 46.71 -14.55
C ALA A 608 -45.55 46.56 -15.25
N GLY A 609 -46.54 47.16 -14.60
CA GLY A 609 -47.83 47.32 -15.15
C GLY A 609 -47.47 47.84 -16.53
N VAL A 610 -47.89 47.19 -17.54
CA VAL A 610 -48.02 47.82 -18.84
C VAL A 610 -48.26 49.25 -18.48
N GLN A 611 -47.19 50.09 -18.44
CA GLN A 611 -47.40 51.49 -18.61
C GLN A 611 -48.19 51.51 -19.89
N ARG A 612 -49.52 51.44 -19.72
CA ARG A 612 -50.37 52.21 -20.62
C ARG A 612 -49.76 53.60 -20.44
N ASN A 613 -48.71 53.83 -21.26
CA ASN A 613 -48.41 55.16 -21.62
C ASN A 613 -49.76 55.69 -22.07
N SER A 614 -50.42 56.42 -21.22
CA SER A 614 -51.33 57.43 -21.65
C SER A 614 -50.46 58.43 -22.37
N ASN A 615 -49.88 57.99 -23.48
CA ASN A 615 -49.41 58.86 -24.49
C ASN A 615 -50.63 59.68 -24.83
N LYS A 616 -50.62 60.88 -24.32
CA LYS A 616 -51.54 61.92 -24.82
C LYS A 616 -51.39 61.86 -26.32
N GLY A 617 -52.37 61.22 -26.99
CA GLY A 617 -52.36 61.02 -28.40
C GLY A 617 -52.01 62.31 -29.08
N GLY A 618 -50.98 62.26 -29.93
CA GLY A 618 -50.56 63.45 -30.65
C GLY A 618 -51.76 64.03 -31.39
N MET A 619 -51.99 65.34 -31.33
CA MET A 619 -53.04 65.97 -32.10
C MET A 619 -52.53 66.26 -33.49
N VAL A 620 -53.16 65.71 -34.53
CA VAL A 620 -52.85 66.00 -35.94
C VAL A 620 -53.86 67.00 -36.47
N ARG A 621 -53.40 68.01 -37.19
CA ARG A 621 -54.28 69.00 -37.84
C ARG A 621 -54.87 68.40 -39.12
N CYS A 622 -56.18 68.48 -39.24
CA CYS A 622 -56.83 68.10 -40.45
C CYS A 622 -56.47 69.05 -41.58
N PRO A 623 -55.92 68.57 -42.73
CA PRO A 623 -55.54 69.42 -43.84
C PRO A 623 -56.70 70.08 -44.53
N SER A 624 -57.93 69.51 -44.39
CA SER A 624 -59.10 70.06 -45.05
C SER A 624 -59.78 71.16 -44.26
N CYS A 625 -59.81 71.13 -42.93
CA CYS A 625 -60.49 72.13 -42.12
C CYS A 625 -59.67 72.78 -40.99
N GLY A 626 -58.38 72.43 -40.87
CA GLY A 626 -57.46 72.99 -39.85
C GLY A 626 -57.67 72.63 -38.44
N LYS A 627 -58.76 71.88 -38.08
CA LYS A 627 -59.03 71.47 -36.68
C LYS A 627 -58.14 70.35 -36.25
N LYS A 628 -57.78 70.37 -34.93
CA LYS A 628 -56.95 69.33 -34.30
C LYS A 628 -57.78 68.08 -34.01
N VAL A 629 -57.36 66.92 -34.47
CA VAL A 629 -57.96 65.60 -34.26
C VAL A 629 -57.06 64.79 -33.38
N PRO A 630 -57.56 64.22 -32.25
CA PRO A 630 -56.72 63.41 -31.41
C PRO A 630 -56.42 62.07 -32.09
N VAL A 631 -55.17 61.60 -31.98
CA VAL A 631 -54.71 60.30 -32.47
C VAL A 631 -54.75 59.35 -31.31
N GLU A 632 -55.71 58.39 -31.34
CA GLU A 632 -55.98 57.45 -30.24
C GLU A 632 -55.11 56.17 -30.27
N SER A 633 -54.31 55.98 -31.32
CA SER A 633 -53.51 54.76 -31.49
C SER A 633 -52.18 55.05 -32.15
N ASP A 634 -51.12 54.36 -31.67
CA ASP A 634 -49.77 54.42 -32.27
C ASP A 634 -49.54 53.39 -33.39
N ILE A 635 -50.54 52.59 -33.74
CA ILE A 635 -50.43 51.59 -34.81
C ILE A 635 -50.48 52.32 -36.14
N ARG A 636 -49.46 52.14 -36.98
CA ARG A 636 -49.33 52.74 -38.30
C ARG A 636 -49.46 51.66 -39.39
N PRO A 637 -50.12 51.96 -40.51
CA PRO A 637 -50.83 53.19 -40.87
C PRO A 637 -52.22 53.29 -40.18
N LEU A 638 -52.56 54.49 -39.64
CA LEU A 638 -53.82 54.73 -38.97
C LEU A 638 -54.74 55.60 -39.86
N ARG A 639 -56.00 55.21 -39.99
CA ARG A 639 -57.03 56.03 -40.65
C ARG A 639 -57.96 56.59 -39.58
N ILE A 640 -58.12 57.92 -39.58
CA ILE A 640 -59.01 58.63 -38.63
C ILE A 640 -59.91 59.57 -39.41
N ASP A 641 -61.15 59.53 -39.15
CA ASP A 641 -62.10 60.49 -39.76
C ASP A 641 -62.17 61.76 -38.92
N CYS A 642 -62.07 62.89 -39.58
CA CYS A 642 -62.16 64.19 -38.92
C CYS A 642 -63.59 64.45 -38.43
N PRO A 643 -63.84 64.56 -37.10
CA PRO A 643 -65.22 64.74 -36.58
C PRO A 643 -65.82 66.09 -36.97
N ALA A 644 -65.03 67.02 -37.51
CA ALA A 644 -65.50 68.34 -37.89
C ALA A 644 -65.91 68.52 -39.37
N CYS A 645 -65.33 67.75 -40.29
CA CYS A 645 -65.55 67.86 -41.71
C CYS A 645 -65.72 66.54 -42.45
N GLY A 646 -65.63 65.37 -41.70
CA GLY A 646 -65.79 64.06 -42.30
C GLY A 646 -64.65 63.54 -43.18
N SER A 647 -63.59 64.31 -43.36
CA SER A 647 -62.43 63.84 -44.20
C SER A 647 -61.61 62.82 -43.50
N THR A 648 -61.25 61.72 -44.20
CA THR A 648 -60.40 60.63 -43.67
C THR A 648 -58.93 61.03 -43.75
N LEU A 649 -58.28 61.06 -42.64
CA LEU A 649 -56.85 61.29 -42.44
C LEU A 649 -56.10 59.96 -42.42
N ARG A 650 -55.09 59.80 -43.25
CA ARG A 650 -54.19 58.65 -43.16
C ARG A 650 -52.88 59.12 -42.54
N ILE A 651 -52.57 58.56 -41.43
CA ILE A 651 -51.33 58.82 -40.69
C ILE A 651 -50.40 57.61 -40.93
N GLU A 652 -49.30 57.85 -41.57
CA GLU A 652 -48.26 56.84 -41.89
C GLU A 652 -47.21 56.73 -40.79
#